data_2b06316e27e43903a1c2fd8295855234
#
_entry.id   2b06316e27e43903a1c2fd8295855234
#
_cell.length_a   1.000
_cell.length_b   1.000
_cell.length_c   1.000
_cell.angle_alpha   90.00
_cell.angle_beta   90.00
_cell.angle_gamma   90.00
#
_symmetry.space_group_name_H-M   'P 1'
#
loop_
_entity.id
_entity.type
_entity.pdbx_description
1 polymer ?
#
loop_
_entity_poly.entity_id
_entity_poly.type
_entity_poly.pdbx_seq_one_letter_code
_entity_poly.pdbx_strand_id
1 'polypeptide(L)'
;MEQEQQIFKLHSEYQPTGDQPQAIAELVKGFQEGNQFETLLGVTGSGKTFTMANVIAALNKPTLVIAHNKTLAGQLYGEFKEFFPENAVEYFVSYYDYYQPEAYVPSTDTYIAKDSAINDEIDKLRLSATASLSERRDVVVVASVSCIFGLGSPDEFSGMSVSLRPGMQKDRDDVLRALVAIQYDRNDMDLNRGCFRVRGDVIEINPAQGSEFLIRVEFFGDEIDRITEVDPLNGQVQNTLEHVIIFPASHYVVPQEQINKACDEIEKELEGRIRFFKGEDKLLEAQRISERTNFDIEMLRETGFCSGIENYSRHLNGMPEGAPPFTLLDFFKDDYLIIIDESHMTIPQIRGMYAGDRSRKQTLVDYGFRLPSALDNRPLNFEEFEQRIDQMMFVSATPGPYEEEHELLRTEQIIRPTGLLDPKIDVRPVEGQIDDLIAEVRKETAHHNKVLITTLTKRMAEDLTDYMREVGIRVRYLHSDVDTLERSEIIRDMRLDVFDVLVGINLLREGLDIPEITLVAILDADKEGFLRSETSLIQTVGRAARNAEGHVIMYADTITDSMRRAIDETERRRALQQAYNEAHGITPQTIKKAVRDLISITKEIKPAETAFEKDPESMSRPELEKLIADVQKKMKKAAAELNFEAAAELRDQMVDLKKLLADMD
;
A
#
# COMPACT_ATOMS: atom_id res chain seq x y z
N MET A 1 -38.84 11.54 9.98
CA MET A 1 -37.60 10.91 9.61
C MET A 1 -37.52 11.06 8.09
N GLU A 2 -36.72 12.01 7.62
CA GLU A 2 -36.37 12.09 6.21
C GLU A 2 -35.64 10.76 5.89
N GLN A 3 -36.05 10.06 4.84
CA GLN A 3 -35.31 8.93 4.33
C GLN A 3 -33.96 9.51 3.88
N GLU A 4 -32.87 9.20 4.61
CA GLU A 4 -31.53 9.52 4.14
C GLU A 4 -31.37 8.91 2.75
N GLN A 5 -31.03 9.76 1.80
CA GLN A 5 -30.84 9.31 0.42
C GLN A 5 -29.69 8.32 0.38
N GLN A 6 -29.95 7.12 -0.16
CA GLN A 6 -28.93 6.10 -0.36
C GLN A 6 -27.85 6.68 -1.30
N ILE A 7 -26.63 6.93 -0.76
CA ILE A 7 -25.53 7.50 -1.54
C ILE A 7 -24.61 6.42 -2.14
N PHE A 8 -24.48 5.27 -1.46
CA PHE A 8 -23.71 4.15 -1.99
C PHE A 8 -24.58 3.23 -2.84
N LYS A 9 -24.12 2.94 -4.06
CA LYS A 9 -24.80 2.06 -5.01
C LYS A 9 -23.97 0.81 -5.24
N LEU A 10 -24.36 -0.28 -4.57
CA LEU A 10 -23.70 -1.58 -4.71
C LEU A 10 -24.11 -2.24 -6.03
N HIS A 11 -23.15 -2.56 -6.86
CA HIS A 11 -23.31 -3.35 -8.09
C HIS A 11 -22.68 -4.73 -7.89
N SER A 12 -23.44 -5.79 -8.08
CA SER A 12 -22.93 -7.15 -8.03
C SER A 12 -23.81 -8.11 -8.80
N GLU A 13 -23.21 -9.04 -9.52
CA GLU A 13 -23.89 -10.19 -10.12
C GLU A 13 -24.24 -11.25 -9.07
N TYR A 14 -23.65 -11.15 -7.86
CA TYR A 14 -23.82 -12.11 -6.77
C TYR A 14 -24.87 -11.61 -5.78
N GLN A 15 -25.56 -12.56 -5.17
CA GLN A 15 -26.44 -12.33 -4.03
C GLN A 15 -25.79 -12.93 -2.77
N PRO A 16 -26.00 -12.34 -1.58
CA PRO A 16 -25.50 -12.91 -0.33
C PRO A 16 -26.00 -14.36 -0.13
N THR A 17 -25.06 -15.28 0.14
CA THR A 17 -25.34 -16.70 0.33
C THR A 17 -24.61 -17.25 1.56
N GLY A 18 -24.96 -18.44 2.01
CA GLY A 18 -24.38 -19.07 3.19
C GLY A 18 -24.63 -18.23 4.45
N ASP A 19 -23.58 -17.90 5.17
CA ASP A 19 -23.64 -17.08 6.39
C ASP A 19 -23.71 -15.58 6.10
N GLN A 20 -23.46 -15.13 4.85
CA GLN A 20 -23.39 -13.71 4.50
C GLN A 20 -24.67 -12.93 4.85
N PRO A 21 -25.89 -13.38 4.54
CA PRO A 21 -27.11 -12.62 4.87
C PRO A 21 -27.24 -12.36 6.37
N GLN A 22 -26.95 -13.36 7.20
CA GLN A 22 -27.00 -13.23 8.65
C GLN A 22 -25.90 -12.30 9.14
N ALA A 23 -24.67 -12.49 8.69
CA ALA A 23 -23.52 -11.67 9.10
C ALA A 23 -23.73 -10.19 8.75
N ILE A 24 -24.20 -9.88 7.54
CA ILE A 24 -24.54 -8.51 7.12
C ILE A 24 -25.62 -7.92 8.03
N ALA A 25 -26.69 -8.66 8.28
CA ALA A 25 -27.81 -8.16 9.08
C ALA A 25 -27.40 -7.89 10.54
N GLU A 26 -26.61 -8.76 11.15
CA GLU A 26 -26.12 -8.63 12.52
C GLU A 26 -25.17 -7.43 12.66
N LEU A 27 -24.16 -7.30 11.78
CA LEU A 27 -23.21 -6.20 11.77
C LEU A 27 -23.90 -4.84 11.55
N VAL A 28 -24.77 -4.75 10.53
CA VAL A 28 -25.49 -3.50 10.26
C VAL A 28 -26.37 -3.11 11.44
N LYS A 29 -27.07 -4.06 12.05
CA LYS A 29 -27.93 -3.82 13.20
C LYS A 29 -27.09 -3.34 14.40
N GLY A 30 -26.00 -4.01 14.73
CA GLY A 30 -25.17 -3.64 15.85
C GLY A 30 -24.57 -2.24 15.72
N PHE A 31 -24.04 -1.86 14.55
CA PHE A 31 -23.56 -0.50 14.31
C PHE A 31 -24.68 0.55 14.36
N GLN A 32 -25.88 0.23 13.90
CA GLN A 32 -27.05 1.12 14.02
C GLN A 32 -27.54 1.27 15.45
N GLU A 33 -27.35 0.24 16.30
CA GLU A 33 -27.63 0.29 17.74
C GLU A 33 -26.53 1.01 18.56
N GLY A 34 -25.42 1.41 17.90
CA GLY A 34 -24.34 2.20 18.50
C GLY A 34 -23.13 1.39 18.96
N ASN A 35 -22.98 0.15 18.54
CA ASN A 35 -21.75 -0.60 18.79
C ASN A 35 -20.56 0.14 18.18
N GLN A 36 -19.47 0.28 18.94
CA GLN A 36 -18.24 0.90 18.46
C GLN A 36 -17.35 -0.12 17.75
N PHE A 37 -17.29 -1.35 18.23
CA PHE A 37 -16.40 -2.40 17.73
C PHE A 37 -17.19 -3.68 17.45
N GLU A 38 -17.04 -4.20 16.24
CA GLU A 38 -17.63 -5.48 15.84
C GLU A 38 -16.63 -6.32 15.05
N THR A 39 -16.73 -7.64 15.16
CA THR A 39 -15.84 -8.59 14.49
C THR A 39 -16.59 -9.44 13.49
N LEU A 40 -16.13 -9.45 12.25
CA LEU A 40 -16.44 -10.45 11.23
C LEU A 40 -15.35 -11.54 11.23
N LEU A 41 -15.64 -12.68 11.86
CA LEU A 41 -14.80 -13.87 11.74
C LEU A 41 -15.11 -14.54 10.41
N GLY A 42 -14.32 -14.25 9.38
CA GLY A 42 -14.55 -14.78 8.04
C GLY A 42 -13.40 -15.64 7.54
N VAL A 43 -13.69 -16.91 7.22
CA VAL A 43 -12.67 -17.80 6.69
C VAL A 43 -12.22 -17.40 5.29
N THR A 44 -11.06 -17.87 4.88
CA THR A 44 -10.56 -17.63 3.51
C THR A 44 -11.52 -18.19 2.47
N GLY A 45 -11.90 -17.35 1.50
CA GLY A 45 -12.81 -17.74 0.41
C GLY A 45 -14.31 -17.71 0.77
N SER A 46 -14.70 -17.20 1.94
CA SER A 46 -16.12 -17.02 2.30
C SER A 46 -16.76 -15.77 1.68
N GLY A 47 -15.99 -14.91 1.00
CA GLY A 47 -16.50 -13.68 0.38
C GLY A 47 -16.56 -12.50 1.34
N LYS A 48 -15.58 -12.35 2.24
CA LYS A 48 -15.49 -11.24 3.21
C LYS A 48 -15.63 -9.87 2.56
N THR A 49 -14.95 -9.62 1.44
CA THR A 49 -14.99 -8.33 0.73
C THR A 49 -16.41 -7.99 0.28
N PHE A 50 -17.16 -8.98 -0.18
CA PHE A 50 -18.57 -8.78 -0.58
C PHE A 50 -19.45 -8.44 0.63
N THR A 51 -19.21 -9.09 1.78
CA THR A 51 -19.88 -8.75 3.04
C THR A 51 -19.55 -7.34 3.49
N MET A 52 -18.25 -6.94 3.46
CA MET A 52 -17.83 -5.57 3.74
C MET A 52 -18.56 -4.55 2.84
N ALA A 53 -18.64 -4.82 1.53
CA ALA A 53 -19.32 -3.94 0.58
C ALA A 53 -20.82 -3.79 0.90
N ASN A 54 -21.49 -4.88 1.28
CA ASN A 54 -22.89 -4.83 1.70
C ASN A 54 -23.09 -4.04 3.00
N VAL A 55 -22.19 -4.18 3.97
CA VAL A 55 -22.22 -3.39 5.23
C VAL A 55 -22.02 -1.91 4.94
N ILE A 56 -21.04 -1.54 4.10
CA ILE A 56 -20.79 -0.15 3.67
C ILE A 56 -22.05 0.44 3.02
N ALA A 57 -22.63 -0.28 2.06
CA ALA A 57 -23.85 0.18 1.38
C ALA A 57 -25.02 0.34 2.34
N ALA A 58 -25.21 -0.59 3.29
CA ALA A 58 -26.31 -0.54 4.24
C ALA A 58 -26.17 0.55 5.30
N LEU A 59 -24.96 0.79 5.81
CA LEU A 59 -24.67 1.86 6.78
C LEU A 59 -24.63 3.25 6.13
N ASN A 60 -24.34 3.30 4.82
CA ASN A 60 -24.37 4.53 4.02
C ASN A 60 -23.40 5.62 4.52
N LYS A 61 -22.23 5.21 5.05
CA LYS A 61 -21.20 6.08 5.66
C LYS A 61 -19.90 6.08 4.86
N PRO A 62 -19.15 7.21 4.82
CA PRO A 62 -17.77 7.20 4.34
C PRO A 62 -16.97 6.13 5.06
N THR A 63 -16.14 5.40 4.35
CA THR A 63 -15.46 4.24 4.92
C THR A 63 -13.97 4.26 4.63
N LEU A 64 -13.16 4.00 5.67
CA LEU A 64 -11.73 3.75 5.57
C LEU A 64 -11.47 2.24 5.76
N VAL A 65 -10.93 1.60 4.73
CA VAL A 65 -10.52 0.19 4.78
C VAL A 65 -9.00 0.12 4.92
N ILE A 66 -8.49 -0.43 6.02
CA ILE A 66 -7.05 -0.52 6.28
C ILE A 66 -6.57 -1.95 6.10
N ALA A 67 -5.58 -2.14 5.24
CA ALA A 67 -4.89 -3.41 5.00
C ALA A 67 -3.44 -3.34 5.46
N HIS A 68 -2.87 -4.46 5.90
CA HIS A 68 -1.52 -4.50 6.45
C HIS A 68 -0.40 -4.32 5.42
N ASN A 69 -0.66 -4.46 4.11
CA ASN A 69 0.33 -4.23 3.05
C ASN A 69 -0.29 -3.67 1.76
N LYS A 70 0.58 -3.15 0.86
CA LYS A 70 0.17 -2.54 -0.42
C LYS A 70 -0.53 -3.52 -1.36
N THR A 71 -0.10 -4.77 -1.41
CA THR A 71 -0.65 -5.79 -2.32
C THR A 71 -2.09 -6.12 -1.98
N LEU A 72 -2.37 -6.34 -0.69
CA LEU A 72 -3.74 -6.59 -0.23
C LEU A 72 -4.62 -5.34 -0.41
N ALA A 73 -4.10 -4.16 -0.09
CA ALA A 73 -4.80 -2.91 -0.34
C ALA A 73 -5.15 -2.73 -1.82
N GLY A 74 -4.22 -3.04 -2.74
CA GLY A 74 -4.47 -2.98 -4.18
C GLY A 74 -5.54 -3.97 -4.65
N GLN A 75 -5.55 -5.18 -4.10
CA GLN A 75 -6.58 -6.18 -4.39
C GLN A 75 -7.96 -5.68 -3.92
N LEU A 76 -8.08 -5.24 -2.67
CA LEU A 76 -9.33 -4.71 -2.11
C LEU A 76 -9.83 -3.48 -2.89
N TYR A 77 -8.91 -2.57 -3.26
CA TYR A 77 -9.25 -1.42 -4.09
C TYR A 77 -9.90 -1.82 -5.43
N GLY A 78 -9.32 -2.81 -6.12
CA GLY A 78 -9.90 -3.35 -7.35
C GLY A 78 -11.27 -3.98 -7.14
N GLU A 79 -11.44 -4.78 -6.08
CA GLU A 79 -12.73 -5.42 -5.75
C GLU A 79 -13.78 -4.36 -5.38
N PHE A 80 -13.46 -3.35 -4.56
CA PHE A 80 -14.40 -2.27 -4.21
C PHE A 80 -14.77 -1.39 -5.41
N LYS A 81 -13.86 -1.14 -6.36
CA LYS A 81 -14.20 -0.46 -7.62
C LYS A 81 -15.22 -1.21 -8.47
N GLU A 82 -15.13 -2.54 -8.49
CA GLU A 82 -16.13 -3.36 -9.16
C GLU A 82 -17.49 -3.29 -8.44
N PHE A 83 -17.51 -3.23 -7.11
CA PHE A 83 -18.74 -3.14 -6.31
C PHE A 83 -19.37 -1.74 -6.30
N PHE A 84 -18.57 -0.69 -6.41
CA PHE A 84 -19.00 0.72 -6.31
C PHE A 84 -18.53 1.57 -7.52
N PRO A 85 -18.92 1.21 -8.76
CA PRO A 85 -18.43 1.90 -9.96
C PRO A 85 -18.90 3.35 -10.08
N GLU A 86 -19.99 3.74 -9.40
CA GLU A 86 -20.55 5.10 -9.41
C GLU A 86 -20.08 5.95 -8.22
N ASN A 87 -19.43 5.34 -7.22
CA ASN A 87 -18.97 6.02 -6.02
C ASN A 87 -17.46 6.28 -6.06
N ALA A 88 -16.97 7.15 -5.18
CA ALA A 88 -15.54 7.40 -5.09
C ALA A 88 -14.84 6.27 -4.32
N VAL A 89 -14.19 5.37 -5.03
CA VAL A 89 -13.29 4.38 -4.44
C VAL A 89 -11.86 4.85 -4.66
N GLU A 90 -11.15 5.12 -3.57
CA GLU A 90 -9.86 5.78 -3.55
C GLU A 90 -8.77 4.87 -2.97
N TYR A 91 -7.51 5.13 -3.34
CA TYR A 91 -6.37 4.33 -2.92
C TYR A 91 -5.33 5.17 -2.19
N PHE A 92 -4.98 4.79 -0.96
CA PHE A 92 -4.07 5.56 -0.13
C PHE A 92 -3.02 4.67 0.53
N VAL A 93 -1.89 4.48 -0.14
CA VAL A 93 -0.76 3.70 0.37
C VAL A 93 0.52 4.56 0.39
N SER A 94 1.63 4.03 0.89
CA SER A 94 2.91 4.72 0.80
C SER A 94 3.29 4.93 -0.67
N TYR A 95 3.60 6.18 -1.04
CA TYR A 95 3.96 6.56 -2.41
C TYR A 95 5.42 6.30 -2.78
N TYR A 96 6.19 5.69 -1.88
CA TYR A 96 7.56 5.31 -2.16
C TYR A 96 7.62 3.92 -2.82
N ASP A 97 8.25 3.82 -3.99
CA ASP A 97 8.63 2.54 -4.59
C ASP A 97 9.84 1.95 -3.86
N TYR A 98 10.80 2.82 -3.56
CA TYR A 98 11.93 2.55 -2.69
C TYR A 98 11.99 3.60 -1.59
N TYR A 99 12.22 3.17 -0.36
CA TYR A 99 12.33 4.07 0.79
C TYR A 99 13.44 3.63 1.74
N GLN A 100 14.53 4.38 1.75
CA GLN A 100 15.55 4.32 2.78
C GLN A 100 15.38 5.52 3.71
N PRO A 101 14.89 5.33 4.93
CA PRO A 101 14.73 6.42 5.87
C PRO A 101 16.09 7.01 6.26
N GLU A 102 16.11 8.33 6.47
CA GLU A 102 17.25 8.99 7.08
C GLU A 102 17.57 8.35 8.43
N ALA A 103 18.82 7.97 8.64
CA ALA A 103 19.27 7.34 9.87
C ALA A 103 20.72 7.68 10.19
N TYR A 104 21.08 7.56 11.46
CA TYR A 104 22.46 7.66 11.89
C TYR A 104 22.83 6.47 12.79
N VAL A 105 23.98 5.87 12.51
CA VAL A 105 24.51 4.72 13.27
C VAL A 105 25.72 5.21 14.07
N PRO A 106 25.57 5.54 15.38
CA PRO A 106 26.63 6.12 16.18
C PRO A 106 27.87 5.23 16.31
N SER A 107 27.68 3.90 16.33
CA SER A 107 28.78 2.93 16.51
C SER A 107 29.78 2.92 15.35
N THR A 108 29.36 3.31 14.15
CA THR A 108 30.18 3.36 12.93
C THR A 108 30.35 4.78 12.39
N ASP A 109 29.81 5.79 13.07
CA ASP A 109 29.73 7.19 12.60
C ASP A 109 29.21 7.29 11.16
N THR A 110 28.18 6.50 10.86
CA THR A 110 27.63 6.41 9.51
C THR A 110 26.30 7.13 9.43
N TYR A 111 26.25 8.21 8.65
CA TYR A 111 25.00 8.87 8.29
C TYR A 111 24.44 8.26 7.00
N ILE A 112 23.20 7.85 7.06
CA ILE A 112 22.43 7.33 5.93
C ILE A 112 21.47 8.44 5.52
N ALA A 113 21.71 9.04 4.35
CA ALA A 113 20.78 10.03 3.80
C ALA A 113 19.44 9.39 3.46
N LYS A 114 18.35 10.19 3.55
CA LYS A 114 17.07 9.77 3.00
C LYS A 114 17.24 9.54 1.49
N ASP A 115 16.94 8.34 1.05
CA ASP A 115 16.87 7.98 -0.35
C ASP A 115 15.48 7.41 -0.64
N SER A 116 14.81 7.95 -1.66
CA SER A 116 13.45 7.52 -1.96
C SER A 116 13.11 7.82 -3.42
N ALA A 117 12.52 6.84 -4.07
CA ALA A 117 11.84 7.02 -5.34
C ALA A 117 10.34 7.19 -5.10
N ILE A 118 9.80 8.33 -5.53
CA ILE A 118 8.38 8.63 -5.42
C ILE A 118 7.69 8.05 -6.66
N ASN A 119 6.58 7.35 -6.42
CA ASN A 119 5.69 6.88 -7.47
C ASN A 119 4.63 7.95 -7.72
N ASP A 120 4.72 8.62 -8.86
CA ASP A 120 3.82 9.72 -9.23
C ASP A 120 2.35 9.30 -9.33
N GLU A 121 2.08 8.05 -9.77
CA GLU A 121 0.71 7.54 -9.84
C GLU A 121 0.11 7.29 -8.46
N ILE A 122 0.90 6.75 -7.53
CA ILE A 122 0.44 6.58 -6.15
C ILE A 122 0.24 7.95 -5.47
N ASP A 123 1.13 8.91 -5.71
CA ASP A 123 0.99 10.27 -5.20
C ASP A 123 -0.29 10.94 -5.72
N LYS A 124 -0.58 10.82 -7.02
CA LYS A 124 -1.85 11.22 -7.64
C LYS A 124 -3.06 10.62 -6.94
N LEU A 125 -3.06 9.30 -6.70
CA LEU A 125 -4.15 8.59 -6.04
C LEU A 125 -4.35 9.07 -4.59
N ARG A 126 -3.27 9.41 -3.89
CA ARG A 126 -3.34 9.96 -2.52
C ARG A 126 -3.98 11.35 -2.50
N LEU A 127 -3.61 12.22 -3.44
CA LEU A 127 -4.23 13.54 -3.60
C LEU A 127 -5.70 13.41 -4.01
N SER A 128 -6.04 12.45 -4.87
CA SER A 128 -7.43 12.12 -5.23
C SER A 128 -8.25 11.74 -4.00
N ALA A 129 -7.71 10.88 -3.13
CA ALA A 129 -8.39 10.44 -1.91
C ALA A 129 -8.73 11.61 -0.98
N THR A 130 -7.79 12.51 -0.71
CA THR A 130 -8.01 13.68 0.15
C THR A 130 -8.96 14.71 -0.47
N ALA A 131 -8.89 14.90 -1.79
CA ALA A 131 -9.83 15.75 -2.52
C ALA A 131 -11.27 15.18 -2.46
N SER A 132 -11.43 13.88 -2.74
CA SER A 132 -12.73 13.21 -2.66
C SER A 132 -13.35 13.28 -1.26
N LEU A 133 -12.57 13.07 -0.20
CA LEU A 133 -13.03 13.22 1.19
C LEU A 133 -13.45 14.64 1.53
N SER A 134 -12.84 15.66 0.89
CA SER A 134 -13.18 17.06 1.10
C SER A 134 -14.52 17.45 0.43
N GLU A 135 -14.85 16.84 -0.71
CA GLU A 135 -16.01 17.18 -1.53
C GLU A 135 -17.22 16.25 -1.36
N ARG A 136 -16.97 14.95 -1.10
CA ARG A 136 -18.00 13.90 -1.19
C ARG A 136 -18.17 13.17 0.14
N ARG A 137 -19.32 12.51 0.28
CA ARG A 137 -19.64 11.62 1.41
C ARG A 137 -19.69 10.16 1.00
N ASP A 138 -19.82 9.86 -0.27
CA ASP A 138 -19.89 8.52 -0.84
C ASP A 138 -18.50 7.98 -1.20
N VAL A 139 -17.57 8.03 -0.24
CA VAL A 139 -16.15 7.70 -0.44
C VAL A 139 -15.75 6.44 0.32
N VAL A 140 -15.12 5.51 -0.37
CA VAL A 140 -14.41 4.36 0.22
C VAL A 140 -12.93 4.54 -0.03
N VAL A 141 -12.13 4.75 1.01
CA VAL A 141 -10.67 4.81 0.87
C VAL A 141 -10.07 3.48 1.31
N VAL A 142 -9.36 2.82 0.41
CA VAL A 142 -8.58 1.63 0.74
C VAL A 142 -7.14 2.04 0.98
N ALA A 143 -6.66 1.83 2.21
CA ALA A 143 -5.37 2.31 2.65
C ALA A 143 -4.48 1.19 3.22
N SER A 144 -3.17 1.41 3.19
CA SER A 144 -2.24 0.68 4.06
C SER A 144 -2.08 1.41 5.39
N VAL A 145 -1.33 0.82 6.33
CA VAL A 145 -1.04 1.46 7.63
C VAL A 145 -0.37 2.83 7.49
N SER A 146 0.11 3.21 6.30
CA SER A 146 0.60 4.57 6.02
C SER A 146 -0.43 5.68 6.26
N CYS A 147 -1.71 5.36 6.37
CA CYS A 147 -2.79 6.33 6.66
C CYS A 147 -2.70 6.98 8.05
N ILE A 148 -1.94 6.38 9.00
CA ILE A 148 -1.71 6.94 10.34
C ILE A 148 -0.49 7.87 10.40
N PHE A 149 0.26 8.04 9.30
CA PHE A 149 1.39 8.97 9.22
C PHE A 149 0.94 10.40 8.96
N GLY A 150 1.77 11.35 9.42
CA GLY A 150 1.51 12.77 9.29
C GLY A 150 1.26 13.22 7.85
N LEU A 151 0.21 14.02 7.68
CA LEU A 151 -0.14 14.78 6.49
C LEU A 151 -0.22 16.27 6.81
N GLY A 152 -0.46 17.11 5.81
CA GLY A 152 -0.85 18.50 6.00
C GLY A 152 -2.22 18.63 6.66
N SER A 153 -2.55 19.85 7.11
CA SER A 153 -3.84 20.16 7.72
C SER A 153 -4.99 19.99 6.71
N PRO A 154 -6.07 19.26 7.04
CA PRO A 154 -7.26 19.19 6.20
C PRO A 154 -7.91 20.55 5.92
N ASP A 155 -7.90 21.43 6.93
CA ASP A 155 -8.48 22.78 6.81
C ASP A 155 -7.69 23.64 5.84
N GLU A 156 -6.35 23.58 5.90
CA GLU A 156 -5.49 24.31 4.96
C GLU A 156 -5.62 23.73 3.55
N PHE A 157 -5.64 22.40 3.41
CA PHE A 157 -5.79 21.73 2.12
C PHE A 157 -7.12 22.14 1.43
N SER A 158 -8.22 22.13 2.17
CA SER A 158 -9.53 22.55 1.65
C SER A 158 -9.65 24.07 1.50
N GLY A 159 -9.13 24.84 2.46
CA GLY A 159 -9.24 26.30 2.49
C GLY A 159 -8.42 27.01 1.40
N MET A 160 -7.31 26.41 0.98
CA MET A 160 -6.47 26.94 -0.11
C MET A 160 -6.96 26.54 -1.50
N SER A 161 -7.94 25.64 -1.63
CA SER A 161 -8.48 25.23 -2.93
C SER A 161 -9.00 26.42 -3.74
N VAL A 162 -8.85 26.38 -5.06
CA VAL A 162 -9.29 27.44 -5.98
C VAL A 162 -10.64 27.05 -6.59
N SER A 163 -11.69 27.70 -6.11
CA SER A 163 -13.06 27.51 -6.62
C SER A 163 -13.36 28.50 -7.74
N LEU A 164 -13.81 28.01 -8.89
CA LEU A 164 -14.11 28.81 -10.10
C LEU A 164 -15.50 28.46 -10.64
N ARG A 165 -16.24 29.50 -11.11
CA ARG A 165 -17.56 29.37 -11.73
C ARG A 165 -17.69 30.31 -12.90
N PRO A 166 -18.41 29.95 -13.99
CA PRO A 166 -18.80 30.89 -15.02
C PRO A 166 -19.55 32.08 -14.45
N GLY A 167 -19.30 33.27 -14.97
CA GLY A 167 -19.89 34.54 -14.49
C GLY A 167 -19.19 35.12 -13.25
N MET A 168 -18.15 34.50 -12.71
CA MET A 168 -17.39 35.00 -11.57
C MET A 168 -16.50 36.16 -11.99
N GLN A 169 -16.64 37.33 -11.31
CA GLN A 169 -15.75 38.48 -11.48
C GLN A 169 -14.44 38.22 -10.73
N LYS A 170 -13.40 37.83 -11.46
CA LYS A 170 -12.08 37.52 -10.92
C LYS A 170 -11.03 37.72 -11.99
N ASP A 171 -10.05 38.58 -11.69
CA ASP A 171 -8.91 38.84 -12.58
C ASP A 171 -8.16 37.53 -12.87
N ARG A 172 -7.80 37.33 -14.14
CA ARG A 172 -7.00 36.18 -14.59
C ARG A 172 -5.70 36.04 -13.77
N ASP A 173 -5.00 37.16 -13.53
CA ASP A 173 -3.72 37.15 -12.80
C ASP A 173 -3.91 36.79 -11.30
N ASP A 174 -5.08 37.07 -10.72
CA ASP A 174 -5.43 36.58 -9.39
C ASP A 174 -5.59 35.06 -9.37
N VAL A 175 -6.19 34.49 -10.41
CA VAL A 175 -6.30 33.03 -10.54
C VAL A 175 -4.92 32.40 -10.70
N LEU A 176 -4.03 33.01 -11.51
CA LEU A 176 -2.67 32.52 -11.68
C LEU A 176 -1.89 32.55 -10.36
N ARG A 177 -2.00 33.65 -9.59
CA ARG A 177 -1.38 33.73 -8.25
C ARG A 177 -1.93 32.68 -7.29
N ALA A 178 -3.23 32.42 -7.33
CA ALA A 178 -3.86 31.38 -6.52
C ALA A 178 -3.36 29.99 -6.89
N LEU A 179 -3.19 29.68 -8.19
CA LEU A 179 -2.65 28.38 -8.64
C LEU A 179 -1.19 28.20 -8.16
N VAL A 180 -0.35 29.22 -8.27
CA VAL A 180 1.03 29.15 -7.74
C VAL A 180 1.02 28.98 -6.22
N ALA A 181 0.13 29.66 -5.50
CA ALA A 181 0.02 29.52 -4.05
C ALA A 181 -0.35 28.11 -3.60
N ILE A 182 -1.07 27.35 -4.41
CA ILE A 182 -1.41 25.94 -4.18
C ILE A 182 -0.40 24.96 -4.83
N GLN A 183 0.79 25.46 -5.16
CA GLN A 183 1.93 24.69 -5.67
C GLN A 183 1.73 24.07 -7.06
N TYR A 184 0.97 24.73 -7.94
CA TYR A 184 0.96 24.44 -9.37
C TYR A 184 2.09 25.18 -10.07
N ASP A 185 2.80 24.47 -10.94
CA ASP A 185 3.86 25.06 -11.74
C ASP A 185 3.32 25.57 -13.09
N ARG A 186 3.80 26.76 -13.51
CA ARG A 186 3.52 27.26 -14.85
C ARG A 186 4.45 26.60 -15.85
N ASN A 187 3.91 25.84 -16.78
CA ASN A 187 4.66 25.24 -17.87
C ASN A 187 3.87 25.36 -19.18
N ASP A 188 4.27 26.34 -20.01
CA ASP A 188 3.58 26.62 -21.29
C ASP A 188 3.97 25.61 -22.40
N MET A 189 5.02 24.80 -22.21
CA MET A 189 5.53 23.83 -23.17
C MET A 189 4.99 22.43 -22.93
N ASP A 190 5.03 21.97 -21.66
CA ASP A 190 4.68 20.63 -21.26
C ASP A 190 3.70 20.68 -20.09
N LEU A 191 2.44 20.35 -20.34
CA LEU A 191 1.35 20.48 -19.37
C LEU A 191 1.18 19.17 -18.58
N ASN A 192 2.19 18.87 -17.77
CA ASN A 192 2.18 17.71 -16.87
C ASN A 192 1.21 17.90 -15.69
N ARG A 193 0.96 16.86 -14.92
CA ARG A 193 0.16 16.87 -13.71
C ARG A 193 0.65 17.95 -12.73
N GLY A 194 -0.26 18.70 -12.13
CA GLY A 194 0.07 19.80 -11.23
C GLY A 194 0.67 21.03 -11.93
N CYS A 195 0.54 21.11 -13.27
CA CYS A 195 0.96 22.27 -14.05
C CYS A 195 -0.24 23.02 -14.63
N PHE A 196 -0.02 24.28 -14.93
CA PHE A 196 -0.94 25.08 -15.74
C PHE A 196 -0.19 25.83 -16.84
N ARG A 197 -0.90 26.17 -17.92
CA ARG A 197 -0.37 27.03 -18.99
C ARG A 197 -1.35 28.15 -19.32
N VAL A 198 -0.82 29.23 -19.88
CA VAL A 198 -1.60 30.42 -20.22
C VAL A 198 -1.44 30.76 -21.69
N ARG A 199 -2.54 30.91 -22.40
CA ARG A 199 -2.56 31.35 -23.82
C ARG A 199 -3.60 32.45 -24.01
N GLY A 200 -3.18 33.69 -24.00
CA GLY A 200 -4.08 34.84 -24.05
C GLY A 200 -5.01 34.88 -22.83
N ASP A 201 -6.32 34.86 -23.07
CA ASP A 201 -7.34 34.88 -22.02
C ASP A 201 -7.79 33.47 -21.60
N VAL A 202 -6.98 32.44 -21.86
CA VAL A 202 -7.29 31.06 -21.55
C VAL A 202 -6.22 30.49 -20.59
N ILE A 203 -6.67 29.88 -19.49
CA ILE A 203 -5.85 29.09 -18.59
C ILE A 203 -6.22 27.61 -18.79
N GLU A 204 -5.24 26.75 -19.01
CA GLU A 204 -5.42 25.31 -19.02
C GLU A 204 -4.67 24.70 -17.83
N ILE A 205 -5.35 23.89 -17.04
CA ILE A 205 -4.86 23.32 -15.80
C ILE A 205 -4.91 21.81 -15.90
N ASN A 206 -3.81 21.13 -15.56
CA ASN A 206 -3.81 19.69 -15.37
C ASN A 206 -3.87 19.39 -13.88
N PRO A 207 -5.02 18.93 -13.35
CA PRO A 207 -5.23 18.74 -11.93
C PRO A 207 -4.21 17.77 -11.30
N ALA A 208 -3.72 18.10 -10.11
CA ALA A 208 -2.73 17.29 -9.40
C ALA A 208 -3.29 15.94 -8.91
N GLN A 209 -4.58 15.89 -8.56
CA GLN A 209 -5.31 14.67 -8.21
C GLN A 209 -5.59 13.76 -9.43
N GLY A 210 -5.26 14.24 -10.62
CA GLY A 210 -5.41 13.53 -11.89
C GLY A 210 -6.86 13.47 -12.36
N SER A 211 -7.07 13.99 -13.58
CA SER A 211 -8.28 13.71 -14.34
C SER A 211 -7.86 13.18 -15.72
N GLU A 212 -8.77 12.53 -16.41
CA GLU A 212 -8.55 12.17 -17.82
C GLU A 212 -8.54 13.42 -18.71
N PHE A 213 -8.98 14.56 -18.18
CA PHE A 213 -9.18 15.80 -18.91
C PHE A 213 -8.47 16.98 -18.24
N LEU A 214 -8.04 17.93 -19.06
CA LEU A 214 -7.58 19.22 -18.62
C LEU A 214 -8.78 20.13 -18.28
N ILE A 215 -8.64 20.98 -17.29
CA ILE A 215 -9.61 22.05 -17.03
C ILE A 215 -9.18 23.29 -17.79
N ARG A 216 -10.03 23.75 -18.70
CA ARG A 216 -9.83 24.99 -19.46
C ARG A 216 -10.78 26.07 -18.92
N VAL A 217 -10.19 27.19 -18.50
CA VAL A 217 -10.90 28.38 -17.99
C VAL A 217 -10.70 29.50 -19.01
N GLU A 218 -11.79 30.00 -19.58
CA GLU A 218 -11.79 31.06 -20.57
C GLU A 218 -12.31 32.36 -19.91
N PHE A 219 -11.59 33.48 -20.14
CA PHE A 219 -11.92 34.77 -19.58
C PHE A 219 -12.40 35.74 -20.66
N PHE A 220 -13.33 36.62 -20.28
CA PHE A 220 -13.71 37.80 -21.04
C PHE A 220 -13.50 39.04 -20.18
N GLY A 221 -12.36 39.72 -20.33
CA GLY A 221 -11.91 40.74 -19.39
C GLY A 221 -11.61 40.10 -18.02
N ASP A 222 -12.27 40.66 -16.99
CA ASP A 222 -12.12 40.19 -15.59
C ASP A 222 -13.23 39.21 -15.17
N GLU A 223 -13.95 38.64 -16.13
CA GLU A 223 -15.03 37.69 -15.88
C GLU A 223 -14.65 36.31 -16.46
N ILE A 224 -14.94 35.25 -15.70
CA ILE A 224 -14.84 33.87 -16.21
C ILE A 224 -16.04 33.61 -17.11
N ASP A 225 -15.79 33.50 -18.41
CA ASP A 225 -16.82 33.28 -19.41
C ASP A 225 -17.27 31.81 -19.44
N ARG A 226 -16.32 30.90 -19.47
CA ARG A 226 -16.61 29.46 -19.59
C ARG A 226 -15.55 28.58 -18.92
N ILE A 227 -15.98 27.43 -18.38
CA ILE A 227 -15.12 26.40 -17.85
C ILE A 227 -15.47 25.08 -18.58
N THR A 228 -14.46 24.38 -19.11
CA THR A 228 -14.64 23.12 -19.84
C THR A 228 -13.60 22.07 -19.48
N GLU A 229 -14.01 20.80 -19.58
CA GLU A 229 -13.10 19.68 -19.61
C GLU A 229 -12.66 19.41 -21.04
N VAL A 230 -11.37 19.27 -21.25
CA VAL A 230 -10.75 19.17 -22.56
C VAL A 230 -9.83 17.95 -22.62
N ASP A 231 -9.97 17.15 -23.66
CA ASP A 231 -9.06 16.03 -23.91
C ASP A 231 -7.64 16.53 -24.17
N PRO A 232 -6.64 16.09 -23.39
CA PRO A 232 -5.25 16.54 -23.51
C PRO A 232 -4.59 16.20 -24.84
N LEU A 233 -5.05 15.16 -25.55
CA LEU A 233 -4.45 14.66 -26.77
C LEU A 233 -4.94 15.41 -28.01
N ASN A 234 -6.24 15.67 -28.10
CA ASN A 234 -6.86 16.26 -29.31
C ASN A 234 -7.45 17.66 -29.10
N GLY A 235 -7.49 18.15 -27.85
CA GLY A 235 -8.01 19.47 -27.49
C GLY A 235 -9.53 19.61 -27.60
N GLN A 236 -10.28 18.51 -27.76
CA GLN A 236 -11.73 18.53 -27.88
C GLN A 236 -12.39 18.76 -26.50
N VAL A 237 -13.41 19.62 -26.49
CA VAL A 237 -14.26 19.82 -25.33
C VAL A 237 -15.12 18.58 -25.11
N GLN A 238 -15.00 17.99 -23.92
CA GLN A 238 -15.79 16.84 -23.49
C GLN A 238 -17.04 17.29 -22.73
N ASN A 239 -16.85 18.15 -21.74
CA ASN A 239 -17.92 18.65 -20.88
C ASN A 239 -17.79 20.17 -20.67
N THR A 240 -18.90 20.82 -20.37
CA THR A 240 -18.95 22.20 -19.84
C THR A 240 -19.31 22.14 -18.38
N LEU A 241 -18.54 22.84 -17.54
CA LEU A 241 -18.68 22.81 -16.10
C LEU A 241 -19.32 24.08 -15.57
N GLU A 242 -20.30 23.93 -14.69
CA GLU A 242 -20.93 25.03 -13.92
C GLU A 242 -20.07 25.46 -12.71
N HIS A 243 -19.16 24.58 -12.28
CA HIS A 243 -18.28 24.80 -11.15
C HIS A 243 -17.10 23.84 -11.20
N VAL A 244 -15.93 24.31 -10.78
CA VAL A 244 -14.75 23.46 -10.57
C VAL A 244 -14.00 23.92 -9.31
N ILE A 245 -13.47 22.96 -8.57
CA ILE A 245 -12.53 23.17 -7.46
C ILE A 245 -11.19 22.58 -7.84
N ILE A 246 -10.14 23.40 -7.79
CA ILE A 246 -8.77 22.96 -8.00
C ILE A 246 -8.11 22.82 -6.62
N PHE A 247 -7.82 21.60 -6.22
CA PHE A 247 -7.15 21.29 -4.96
C PHE A 247 -5.63 21.46 -5.06
N PRO A 248 -4.94 21.68 -3.94
CA PRO A 248 -3.49 21.82 -3.92
C PRO A 248 -2.74 20.64 -4.55
N ALA A 249 -1.59 20.93 -5.15
CA ALA A 249 -0.71 19.92 -5.75
C ALA A 249 0.12 19.13 -4.72
N SER A 250 0.02 19.48 -3.43
CA SER A 250 0.70 18.81 -2.32
C SER A 250 -0.17 18.81 -1.08
N HIS A 251 -0.01 17.81 -0.21
CA HIS A 251 -0.65 17.80 1.11
C HIS A 251 -0.06 18.83 2.09
N TYR A 252 1.18 19.28 1.86
CA TYR A 252 1.88 20.26 2.69
C TYR A 252 1.81 21.65 2.05
N VAL A 253 0.62 22.19 1.95
CA VAL A 253 0.40 23.57 1.45
C VAL A 253 0.04 24.45 2.61
N VAL A 254 0.80 25.55 2.76
CA VAL A 254 0.67 26.49 3.88
C VAL A 254 0.72 27.92 3.32
N PRO A 255 -0.14 28.83 3.79
CA PRO A 255 -0.07 30.24 3.39
C PRO A 255 1.30 30.88 3.69
N GLN A 256 1.78 31.77 2.82
CA GLN A 256 3.11 32.39 2.96
C GLN A 256 3.30 33.11 4.29
N GLU A 257 2.25 33.72 4.83
CA GLU A 257 2.31 34.36 6.15
C GLU A 257 2.61 33.37 7.27
N GLN A 258 2.04 32.17 7.17
CA GLN A 258 2.25 31.10 8.14
C GLN A 258 3.64 30.47 7.98
N ILE A 259 4.15 30.36 6.75
CA ILE A 259 5.56 29.95 6.49
C ILE A 259 6.54 30.89 7.20
N ASN A 260 6.32 32.20 7.07
CA ASN A 260 7.20 33.19 7.71
C ASN A 260 7.16 33.07 9.25
N LYS A 261 6.00 32.88 9.85
CA LYS A 261 5.85 32.63 11.30
C LYS A 261 6.56 31.33 11.71
N ALA A 262 6.39 30.27 10.94
CA ALA A 262 7.06 28.99 11.18
C ALA A 262 8.58 29.13 11.11
N CYS A 263 9.13 29.86 10.14
CA CYS A 263 10.56 30.15 10.04
C CYS A 263 11.10 30.87 11.28
N ASP A 264 10.38 31.86 11.80
CA ASP A 264 10.78 32.59 13.01
C ASP A 264 10.77 31.67 14.25
N GLU A 265 9.88 30.71 14.32
CA GLU A 265 9.84 29.71 15.41
C GLU A 265 10.94 28.66 15.25
N ILE A 266 11.22 28.21 14.04
CA ILE A 266 12.33 27.30 13.72
C ILE A 266 13.68 27.97 14.09
N GLU A 267 13.86 29.25 13.81
CA GLU A 267 15.06 29.99 14.21
C GLU A 267 15.24 30.00 15.73
N LYS A 268 14.18 30.26 16.50
CA LYS A 268 14.23 30.24 17.97
C LYS A 268 14.58 28.84 18.51
N GLU A 269 14.00 27.79 17.95
CA GLU A 269 14.31 26.41 18.32
C GLU A 269 15.78 26.09 18.00
N LEU A 270 16.25 26.47 16.82
CA LEU A 270 17.65 26.31 16.39
C LEU A 270 18.63 26.98 17.35
N GLU A 271 18.39 28.25 17.72
CA GLU A 271 19.24 28.96 18.69
C GLU A 271 19.29 28.23 20.05
N GLY A 272 18.14 27.73 20.49
CA GLY A 272 18.05 26.94 21.70
C GLY A 272 18.87 25.66 21.61
N ARG A 273 18.78 24.95 20.49
CA ARG A 273 19.48 23.69 20.27
C ARG A 273 21.00 23.89 20.10
N ILE A 274 21.43 24.95 19.42
CA ILE A 274 22.84 25.30 19.32
C ILE A 274 23.45 25.62 20.71
N ARG A 275 22.72 26.37 21.56
CA ARG A 275 23.13 26.63 22.94
C ARG A 275 23.28 25.37 23.77
N PHE A 276 22.31 24.44 23.62
CA PHE A 276 22.35 23.14 24.28
C PHE A 276 23.61 22.36 23.86
N PHE A 277 23.86 22.17 22.57
CA PHE A 277 25.03 21.42 22.09
C PHE A 277 26.37 22.07 22.51
N LYS A 278 26.47 23.38 22.46
CA LYS A 278 27.67 24.09 22.93
C LYS A 278 27.88 23.92 24.43
N GLY A 279 26.79 23.86 25.23
CA GLY A 279 26.85 23.62 26.68
C GLY A 279 27.31 22.19 27.00
N GLU A 280 27.04 21.24 26.15
CA GLU A 280 27.45 19.83 26.25
C GLU A 280 28.81 19.54 25.58
N ASP A 281 29.54 20.60 25.11
CA ASP A 281 30.79 20.50 24.34
C ASP A 281 30.69 19.71 23.03
N LYS A 282 29.48 19.65 22.45
CA LYS A 282 29.17 19.00 21.17
C LYS A 282 29.21 19.99 20.02
N LEU A 283 30.42 20.46 19.68
CA LEU A 283 30.58 21.51 18.68
C LEU A 283 30.27 21.08 17.26
N LEU A 284 30.50 19.82 16.92
CA LEU A 284 30.19 19.25 15.60
C LEU A 284 28.70 19.20 15.36
N GLU A 285 27.96 18.73 16.35
CA GLU A 285 26.49 18.66 16.31
C GLU A 285 25.88 20.07 16.22
N ALA A 286 26.44 21.03 16.94
CA ALA A 286 26.05 22.45 16.88
C ALA A 286 26.25 23.05 15.47
N GLN A 287 27.36 22.75 14.84
CA GLN A 287 27.65 23.22 13.48
C GLN A 287 26.69 22.53 12.46
N ARG A 288 26.56 21.24 12.53
CA ARG A 288 25.73 20.42 11.65
C ARG A 288 24.27 20.89 11.62
N ILE A 289 23.68 21.06 12.80
CA ILE A 289 22.28 21.50 12.89
C ILE A 289 22.11 22.95 12.41
N SER A 290 23.12 23.83 12.68
CA SER A 290 23.09 25.21 12.25
C SER A 290 23.13 25.34 10.73
N GLU A 291 24.06 24.68 10.06
CA GLU A 291 24.20 24.74 8.60
C GLU A 291 22.95 24.21 7.90
N ARG A 292 22.46 23.05 8.31
CA ARG A 292 21.27 22.41 7.69
C ARG A 292 20.03 23.26 7.88
N THR A 293 19.74 23.66 9.11
CA THR A 293 18.50 24.37 9.42
C THR A 293 18.45 25.76 8.79
N ASN A 294 19.58 26.51 8.78
CA ASN A 294 19.60 27.80 8.12
C ASN A 294 19.36 27.67 6.60
N PHE A 295 19.94 26.69 5.96
CA PHE A 295 19.66 26.40 4.55
C PHE A 295 18.18 26.08 4.30
N ASP A 296 17.57 25.22 5.14
CA ASP A 296 16.17 24.86 5.03
C ASP A 296 15.25 26.08 5.24
N ILE A 297 15.58 26.99 6.18
CA ILE A 297 14.84 28.25 6.41
C ILE A 297 14.92 29.18 5.20
N GLU A 298 16.09 29.34 4.60
CA GLU A 298 16.27 30.16 3.40
C GLU A 298 15.40 29.64 2.25
N MET A 299 15.41 28.31 2.01
CA MET A 299 14.57 27.67 1.00
C MET A 299 13.07 27.87 1.28
N LEU A 300 12.64 27.72 2.53
CA LEU A 300 11.23 27.92 2.91
C LEU A 300 10.78 29.37 2.67
N ARG A 301 11.60 30.36 2.99
CA ARG A 301 11.27 31.78 2.78
C ARG A 301 11.19 32.15 1.29
N GLU A 302 12.11 31.63 0.48
CA GLU A 302 12.23 31.99 -0.94
C GLU A 302 11.23 31.23 -1.82
N THR A 303 11.03 29.93 -1.58
CA THR A 303 10.25 29.06 -2.46
C THR A 303 9.00 28.46 -1.81
N GLY A 304 8.83 28.61 -0.49
CA GLY A 304 7.77 27.94 0.27
C GLY A 304 8.01 26.45 0.49
N PHE A 305 9.16 25.91 0.10
CA PHE A 305 9.48 24.49 0.17
C PHE A 305 10.95 24.24 0.53
N CYS A 306 11.24 23.14 1.23
CA CYS A 306 12.60 22.62 1.41
C CYS A 306 12.60 21.09 1.42
N SER A 307 13.75 20.49 1.14
CA SER A 307 13.90 19.03 1.21
C SER A 307 13.74 18.54 2.65
N GLY A 308 12.75 17.67 2.89
CA GLY A 308 12.40 17.20 4.23
C GLY A 308 11.51 18.18 5.01
N ILE A 309 10.70 18.98 4.31
CA ILE A 309 9.74 19.94 4.88
C ILE A 309 8.85 19.31 5.97
N GLU A 310 8.57 18.02 5.85
CA GLU A 310 7.80 17.25 6.83
C GLU A 310 8.41 17.28 8.25
N ASN A 311 9.73 17.47 8.37
CA ASN A 311 10.38 17.57 9.68
C ASN A 311 10.07 18.88 10.43
N TYR A 312 9.49 19.85 9.75
CA TYR A 312 9.05 21.14 10.28
C TYR A 312 7.51 21.22 10.40
N SER A 313 6.79 20.12 10.19
CA SER A 313 5.32 20.05 10.16
C SER A 313 4.66 20.66 11.41
N ARG A 314 5.25 20.49 12.61
CA ARG A 314 4.76 21.11 13.83
C ARG A 314 4.69 22.65 13.72
N HIS A 315 5.75 23.29 13.26
CA HIS A 315 5.82 24.75 13.10
C HIS A 315 4.93 25.23 11.95
N LEU A 316 4.97 24.50 10.82
CA LEU A 316 4.15 24.83 9.64
C LEU A 316 2.64 24.74 9.93
N ASN A 317 2.23 23.79 10.75
CA ASN A 317 0.82 23.63 11.14
C ASN A 317 0.45 24.42 12.41
N GLY A 318 1.40 25.15 13.01
CA GLY A 318 1.16 25.93 14.25
C GLY A 318 0.80 25.06 15.45
N MET A 319 1.27 23.81 15.51
CA MET A 319 0.91 22.85 16.53
C MET A 319 1.82 22.95 17.76
N PRO A 320 1.30 22.75 19.00
CA PRO A 320 2.13 22.67 20.17
C PRO A 320 3.03 21.42 20.15
N GLU A 321 4.10 21.45 20.97
CA GLU A 321 5.02 20.33 21.12
C GLU A 321 4.28 19.06 21.60
N GLY A 322 4.55 17.93 20.96
CA GLY A 322 3.97 16.64 21.28
C GLY A 322 2.54 16.42 20.79
N ALA A 323 1.92 17.40 20.15
CA ALA A 323 0.58 17.23 19.59
C ALA A 323 0.55 16.11 18.54
N PRO A 324 -0.56 15.35 18.45
CA PRO A 324 -0.73 14.36 17.39
C PRO A 324 -0.73 15.04 16.01
N PRO A 325 -0.05 14.47 15.01
CA PRO A 325 -0.08 15.03 13.65
C PRO A 325 -1.45 14.87 13.01
N PHE A 326 -1.76 15.71 12.03
CA PHE A 326 -2.86 15.45 11.11
C PHE A 326 -2.52 14.24 10.23
N THR A 327 -3.51 13.39 10.01
CA THR A 327 -3.39 12.15 9.23
C THR A 327 -4.54 12.01 8.25
N LEU A 328 -4.60 10.93 7.48
CA LEU A 328 -5.75 10.66 6.62
C LEU A 328 -7.07 10.58 7.40
N LEU A 329 -7.04 10.09 8.65
CA LEU A 329 -8.23 9.97 9.49
C LEU A 329 -8.86 11.35 9.77
N ASP A 330 -8.05 12.41 9.84
CA ASP A 330 -8.52 13.77 10.09
C ASP A 330 -9.20 14.40 8.84
N PHE A 331 -9.05 13.82 7.64
CA PHE A 331 -9.80 14.20 6.44
C PHE A 331 -11.21 13.62 6.40
N PHE A 332 -11.47 12.53 7.14
CA PHE A 332 -12.83 12.07 7.36
C PHE A 332 -13.53 13.04 8.32
N LYS A 333 -14.68 13.53 7.88
CA LYS A 333 -15.58 14.28 8.77
C LYS A 333 -16.21 13.28 9.76
N ASP A 334 -16.92 13.81 10.76
CA ASP A 334 -17.63 12.97 11.73
C ASP A 334 -18.53 11.92 11.03
N ASP A 335 -18.77 10.82 11.71
CA ASP A 335 -19.63 9.71 11.30
C ASP A 335 -19.10 8.95 10.08
N TYR A 336 -18.03 8.18 10.30
CA TYR A 336 -17.43 7.28 9.31
C TYR A 336 -17.15 5.89 9.89
N LEU A 337 -16.99 4.92 9.02
CA LEU A 337 -16.67 3.54 9.37
C LEU A 337 -15.20 3.23 9.09
N ILE A 338 -14.51 2.60 10.03
CA ILE A 338 -13.20 1.99 9.79
C ILE A 338 -13.39 0.47 9.65
N ILE A 339 -12.82 -0.12 8.61
CA ILE A 339 -12.74 -1.57 8.44
C ILE A 339 -11.27 -1.96 8.48
N ILE A 340 -10.91 -2.84 9.41
CA ILE A 340 -9.53 -3.36 9.52
C ILE A 340 -9.50 -4.77 8.95
N ASP A 341 -8.96 -4.90 7.73
CA ASP A 341 -8.79 -6.21 7.11
C ASP A 341 -7.54 -6.91 7.64
N GLU A 342 -7.63 -8.24 7.79
CA GLU A 342 -6.65 -9.10 8.48
C GLU A 342 -6.20 -8.44 9.79
N SER A 343 -7.18 -8.10 10.65
CA SER A 343 -7.00 -7.27 11.86
C SER A 343 -5.96 -7.82 12.81
N HIS A 344 -5.86 -9.16 12.94
CA HIS A 344 -4.84 -9.83 13.73
C HIS A 344 -3.39 -9.48 13.34
N MET A 345 -3.17 -8.99 12.11
CA MET A 345 -1.88 -8.49 11.62
C MET A 345 -1.82 -6.96 11.61
N THR A 346 -2.91 -6.32 11.20
CA THR A 346 -2.97 -4.87 10.98
C THR A 346 -2.93 -4.09 12.31
N ILE A 347 -3.64 -4.54 13.34
CA ILE A 347 -3.66 -3.89 14.67
C ILE A 347 -2.27 -3.90 15.34
N PRO A 348 -1.55 -5.04 15.45
CA PRO A 348 -0.17 -5.05 15.95
C PRO A 348 0.78 -4.16 15.15
N GLN A 349 0.59 -4.06 13.84
CA GLN A 349 1.41 -3.19 12.97
C GLN A 349 1.16 -1.71 13.29
N ILE A 350 -0.09 -1.27 13.40
CA ILE A 350 -0.45 0.10 13.81
C ILE A 350 0.21 0.42 15.16
N ARG A 351 0.10 -0.49 16.14
CA ARG A 351 0.67 -0.32 17.47
C ARG A 351 2.20 -0.19 17.47
N GLY A 352 2.89 -0.93 16.58
CA GLY A 352 4.36 -0.95 16.50
C GLY A 352 5.00 0.24 15.78
N MET A 353 4.27 0.95 14.91
CA MET A 353 4.83 1.98 14.03
C MET A 353 5.46 3.16 14.78
N TYR A 354 4.81 3.67 15.81
CA TYR A 354 5.27 4.84 16.56
C TYR A 354 6.64 4.64 17.22
N ALA A 355 6.85 3.52 17.90
CA ALA A 355 8.07 3.26 18.66
C ALA A 355 9.30 3.17 17.76
N GLY A 356 9.17 2.52 16.61
CA GLY A 356 10.24 2.38 15.63
C GLY A 356 10.66 3.72 15.03
N ASP A 357 9.71 4.56 14.61
CA ASP A 357 9.98 5.87 14.06
C ASP A 357 10.64 6.80 15.08
N ARG A 358 10.12 6.85 16.31
CA ARG A 358 10.66 7.67 17.38
C ARG A 358 12.10 7.33 17.72
N SER A 359 12.43 6.05 17.86
CA SER A 359 13.80 5.61 18.19
C SER A 359 14.82 6.08 17.13
N ARG A 360 14.48 5.93 15.86
CA ARG A 360 15.32 6.37 14.74
C ARG A 360 15.52 7.91 14.74
N LYS A 361 14.45 8.67 14.88
CA LYS A 361 14.49 10.14 14.87
C LYS A 361 15.17 10.72 16.11
N GLN A 362 15.02 10.09 17.27
CA GLN A 362 15.71 10.49 18.47
C GLN A 362 17.24 10.52 18.27
N THR A 363 17.78 9.49 17.61
CA THR A 363 19.20 9.44 17.28
C THR A 363 19.62 10.59 16.37
N LEU A 364 18.81 10.93 15.35
CA LEU A 364 19.09 12.09 14.47
C LEU A 364 19.09 13.42 15.24
N VAL A 365 18.18 13.57 16.19
CA VAL A 365 18.10 14.76 17.05
C VAL A 365 19.29 14.84 18.01
N ASP A 366 19.68 13.74 18.65
CA ASP A 366 20.75 13.69 19.65
C ASP A 366 22.14 13.97 19.05
N TYR A 367 22.31 13.68 17.75
CA TYR A 367 23.55 13.91 16.99
C TYR A 367 23.52 15.11 16.03
N GLY A 368 22.54 16.01 16.18
CA GLY A 368 22.49 17.31 15.47
C GLY A 368 22.15 17.23 13.99
N PHE A 369 21.50 16.16 13.52
CA PHE A 369 21.02 16.07 12.14
C PHE A 369 19.62 16.67 11.96
N ARG A 370 18.79 16.66 13.01
CA ARG A 370 17.45 17.25 13.01
C ARG A 370 17.16 18.00 14.30
N LEU A 371 16.26 19.00 14.22
CA LEU A 371 15.72 19.69 15.38
C LEU A 371 14.79 18.77 16.19
N PRO A 372 14.58 19.02 17.50
CA PRO A 372 13.60 18.29 18.32
C PRO A 372 12.20 18.25 17.73
N SER A 373 11.76 19.29 17.02
CA SER A 373 10.46 19.36 16.33
C SER A 373 10.26 18.27 15.29
N ALA A 374 11.34 17.68 14.73
CA ALA A 374 11.25 16.55 13.83
C ALA A 374 10.64 15.29 14.48
N LEU A 375 10.65 15.19 15.82
CA LEU A 375 10.00 14.10 16.56
C LEU A 375 8.48 14.16 16.47
N ASP A 376 7.89 15.33 16.16
CA ASP A 376 6.45 15.50 16.03
C ASP A 376 5.93 15.16 14.62
N ASN A 377 6.80 15.04 13.62
CA ASN A 377 6.50 14.40 12.35
C ASN A 377 6.57 12.87 12.51
N ARG A 378 5.50 12.24 12.93
CA ARG A 378 5.45 10.86 13.37
C ARG A 378 4.13 10.20 13.00
N PRO A 379 4.02 8.88 13.00
CA PRO A 379 2.71 8.25 12.99
C PRO A 379 1.97 8.53 14.30
N LEU A 380 0.66 8.36 14.29
CA LEU A 380 -0.12 8.33 15.54
C LEU A 380 0.43 7.23 16.46
N ASN A 381 0.45 7.50 17.75
CA ASN A 381 0.54 6.40 18.71
C ASN A 381 -0.82 5.66 18.78
N PHE A 382 -0.84 4.50 19.43
CA PHE A 382 -2.04 3.67 19.38
C PHE A 382 -3.24 4.31 20.10
N GLU A 383 -3.03 5.01 21.21
CA GLU A 383 -4.08 5.72 21.94
C GLU A 383 -4.67 6.88 21.11
N GLU A 384 -3.81 7.62 20.39
CA GLU A 384 -4.26 8.68 19.48
C GLU A 384 -5.04 8.13 18.28
N PHE A 385 -4.70 6.94 17.82
CA PHE A 385 -5.47 6.24 16.79
C PHE A 385 -6.84 5.82 17.34
N GLU A 386 -6.89 5.21 18.54
CA GLU A 386 -8.15 4.80 19.18
C GLU A 386 -9.12 5.98 19.40
N GLN A 387 -8.59 7.16 19.75
CA GLN A 387 -9.40 8.38 19.96
C GLN A 387 -10.10 8.89 18.71
N ARG A 388 -9.65 8.46 17.50
CA ARG A 388 -10.24 8.85 16.21
C ARG A 388 -11.25 7.83 15.69
N ILE A 389 -11.48 6.75 16.43
CA ILE A 389 -12.41 5.70 16.01
C ILE A 389 -13.83 6.09 16.44
N ASP A 390 -14.69 6.28 15.47
CA ASP A 390 -16.13 6.36 15.72
C ASP A 390 -16.73 4.95 15.75
N GLN A 391 -16.67 4.22 14.64
CA GLN A 391 -17.07 2.82 14.53
C GLN A 391 -16.02 2.03 13.77
N MET A 392 -15.74 0.80 14.23
CA MET A 392 -14.72 -0.05 13.63
C MET A 392 -15.19 -1.49 13.50
N MET A 393 -15.02 -2.05 12.31
CA MET A 393 -15.22 -3.46 12.01
C MET A 393 -13.88 -4.17 11.85
N PHE A 394 -13.62 -5.16 12.68
CA PHE A 394 -12.51 -6.09 12.50
C PHE A 394 -12.89 -7.20 11.55
N VAL A 395 -12.02 -7.51 10.60
CA VAL A 395 -12.22 -8.60 9.65
C VAL A 395 -11.01 -9.52 9.71
N SER A 396 -11.23 -10.77 10.11
CA SER A 396 -10.16 -11.75 10.23
C SER A 396 -10.69 -13.18 10.21
N ALA A 397 -9.89 -14.14 9.74
CA ALA A 397 -10.14 -15.56 9.92
C ALA A 397 -9.69 -16.06 11.31
N THR A 398 -8.86 -15.28 11.99
CA THR A 398 -8.22 -15.58 13.28
C THR A 398 -8.08 -14.29 14.09
N PRO A 399 -9.20 -13.72 14.62
CA PRO A 399 -9.14 -12.52 15.45
C PRO A 399 -8.12 -12.66 16.58
N GLY A 400 -7.46 -11.55 16.94
CA GLY A 400 -6.45 -11.52 17.99
C GLY A 400 -7.01 -11.07 19.35
N PRO A 401 -6.14 -10.98 20.39
CA PRO A 401 -6.58 -10.61 21.72
C PRO A 401 -7.20 -9.21 21.81
N TYR A 402 -6.76 -8.27 20.95
CA TYR A 402 -7.31 -6.91 20.96
C TYR A 402 -8.76 -6.90 20.50
N GLU A 403 -9.06 -7.63 19.43
CA GLU A 403 -10.42 -7.79 18.91
C GLU A 403 -11.30 -8.46 19.97
N GLU A 404 -10.83 -9.55 20.57
CA GLU A 404 -11.57 -10.30 21.61
C GLU A 404 -11.89 -9.46 22.85
N GLU A 405 -11.01 -8.52 23.22
CA GLU A 405 -11.19 -7.64 24.37
C GLU A 405 -12.20 -6.51 24.10
N HIS A 406 -12.29 -6.04 22.84
CA HIS A 406 -13.04 -4.82 22.52
C HIS A 406 -14.34 -5.08 21.77
N GLU A 407 -14.50 -6.22 21.10
CA GLU A 407 -15.70 -6.50 20.31
C GLU A 407 -16.98 -6.57 21.16
N LEU A 408 -18.00 -5.87 20.69
CA LEU A 408 -19.35 -5.92 21.27
C LEU A 408 -20.24 -6.94 20.58
N LEU A 409 -19.87 -7.31 19.34
CA LEU A 409 -20.50 -8.33 18.53
C LEU A 409 -19.42 -9.09 17.75
N ARG A 410 -19.55 -10.43 17.72
CA ARG A 410 -18.80 -11.29 16.81
C ARG A 410 -19.80 -12.09 15.98
N THR A 411 -19.66 -12.00 14.66
CA THR A 411 -20.41 -12.86 13.74
C THR A 411 -19.48 -13.74 12.92
N GLU A 412 -19.88 -14.98 12.66
CA GLU A 412 -19.07 -15.94 11.90
C GLU A 412 -19.54 -16.04 10.44
N GLN A 413 -18.59 -16.11 9.54
CA GLN A 413 -18.81 -16.36 8.12
C GLN A 413 -17.91 -17.52 7.67
N ILE A 414 -18.36 -18.74 7.88
CA ILE A 414 -17.61 -19.98 7.65
C ILE A 414 -17.94 -20.58 6.29
N ILE A 415 -19.20 -20.47 5.87
CA ILE A 415 -19.66 -21.09 4.63
C ILE A 415 -19.09 -20.40 3.40
N ARG A 416 -18.41 -21.19 2.57
CA ARG A 416 -17.91 -20.74 1.25
C ARG A 416 -19.00 -20.99 0.20
N PRO A 417 -19.35 -19.97 -0.60
CA PRO A 417 -20.34 -20.15 -1.68
C PRO A 417 -19.95 -21.23 -2.70
N THR A 418 -18.64 -21.47 -2.87
CA THR A 418 -18.08 -22.50 -3.77
C THR A 418 -18.23 -23.93 -3.25
N GLY A 419 -18.65 -24.11 -2.02
CA GLY A 419 -18.75 -25.41 -1.36
C GLY A 419 -17.40 -26.01 -0.93
N LEU A 420 -16.28 -25.31 -1.10
CA LEU A 420 -14.95 -25.81 -0.77
C LEU A 420 -14.80 -26.05 0.74
N LEU A 421 -14.35 -27.25 1.07
CA LEU A 421 -14.08 -27.68 2.45
C LEU A 421 -12.73 -27.17 2.92
N ASP A 422 -12.57 -26.98 4.23
CA ASP A 422 -11.23 -26.84 4.81
C ASP A 422 -10.42 -28.13 4.57
N PRO A 423 -9.10 -28.03 4.34
CA PRO A 423 -8.28 -29.18 3.99
C PRO A 423 -8.22 -30.20 5.13
N LYS A 424 -8.01 -31.46 4.80
CA LYS A 424 -7.67 -32.49 5.79
C LYS A 424 -6.25 -32.29 6.27
N ILE A 425 -6.01 -32.49 7.57
CA ILE A 425 -4.69 -32.38 8.19
C ILE A 425 -4.24 -33.78 8.61
N ASP A 426 -3.08 -34.18 8.07
CA ASP A 426 -2.38 -35.40 8.47
C ASP A 426 -1.20 -35.01 9.37
N VAL A 427 -1.07 -35.63 10.54
CA VAL A 427 0.12 -35.47 11.41
C VAL A 427 1.01 -36.70 11.21
N ARG A 428 2.27 -36.45 10.84
CA ARG A 428 3.28 -37.51 10.57
C ARG A 428 4.53 -37.29 11.42
N PRO A 429 5.31 -38.33 11.74
CA PRO A 429 6.52 -38.22 12.56
C PRO A 429 7.59 -37.36 11.88
N VAL A 430 8.43 -36.72 12.69
CA VAL A 430 9.57 -35.91 12.21
C VAL A 430 10.66 -36.82 11.63
N GLU A 431 10.86 -38.03 12.19
CA GLU A 431 11.82 -39.00 11.66
C GLU A 431 11.44 -39.38 10.22
N GLY A 432 12.36 -39.18 9.27
CA GLY A 432 12.10 -39.44 7.84
C GLY A 432 11.26 -38.41 7.12
N GLN A 433 10.97 -37.25 7.74
CA GLN A 433 10.07 -36.22 7.17
C GLN A 433 10.50 -35.77 5.77
N ILE A 434 11.81 -35.68 5.48
CA ILE A 434 12.27 -35.18 4.17
C ILE A 434 12.00 -36.21 3.06
N ASP A 435 12.24 -37.49 3.32
CA ASP A 435 12.01 -38.55 2.34
C ASP A 435 10.49 -38.71 2.06
N ASP A 436 9.69 -38.68 3.11
CA ASP A 436 8.24 -38.70 3.00
C ASP A 436 7.70 -37.46 2.23
N LEU A 437 8.18 -36.27 2.58
CA LEU A 437 7.85 -35.02 1.88
C LEU A 437 8.18 -35.09 0.38
N ILE A 438 9.35 -35.57 0.01
CA ILE A 438 9.75 -35.71 -1.40
C ILE A 438 8.84 -36.67 -2.14
N ALA A 439 8.44 -37.78 -1.48
CA ALA A 439 7.52 -38.73 -2.07
C ALA A 439 6.16 -38.09 -2.33
N GLU A 440 5.62 -37.32 -1.37
CA GLU A 440 4.36 -36.57 -1.55
C GLU A 440 4.47 -35.49 -2.61
N VAL A 441 5.56 -34.69 -2.60
CA VAL A 441 5.81 -33.67 -3.63
C VAL A 441 5.83 -34.29 -5.03
N ARG A 442 6.46 -35.45 -5.22
CA ARG A 442 6.48 -36.12 -6.52
C ARG A 442 5.11 -36.62 -6.97
N LYS A 443 4.24 -37.02 -6.04
CA LYS A 443 2.86 -37.38 -6.38
C LYS A 443 2.09 -36.16 -6.89
N GLU A 444 2.19 -35.02 -6.18
CA GLU A 444 1.50 -33.80 -6.53
C GLU A 444 2.00 -33.24 -7.87
N THR A 445 3.31 -33.15 -8.04
CA THR A 445 3.92 -32.59 -9.25
C THR A 445 3.68 -33.44 -10.50
N ALA A 446 3.50 -34.77 -10.33
CA ALA A 446 3.10 -35.65 -11.44
C ALA A 446 1.71 -35.31 -12.01
N HIS A 447 0.86 -34.63 -11.24
CA HIS A 447 -0.45 -34.15 -11.65
C HIS A 447 -0.47 -32.65 -11.99
N HIS A 448 0.71 -32.01 -12.10
CA HIS A 448 0.87 -30.56 -12.27
C HIS A 448 0.30 -29.70 -11.13
N ASN A 449 0.15 -30.29 -9.96
CA ASN A 449 -0.29 -29.61 -8.76
C ASN A 449 0.85 -28.80 -8.14
N LYS A 450 0.51 -27.80 -7.31
CA LYS A 450 1.47 -26.93 -6.64
C LYS A 450 1.57 -27.23 -5.16
N VAL A 451 2.78 -27.15 -4.63
CA VAL A 451 3.12 -27.49 -3.24
C VAL A 451 3.72 -26.31 -2.53
N LEU A 452 3.27 -26.06 -1.31
CA LEU A 452 3.81 -25.05 -0.40
C LEU A 452 4.46 -25.73 0.81
N ILE A 453 5.70 -25.36 1.14
CA ILE A 453 6.43 -25.94 2.26
C ILE A 453 6.88 -24.83 3.21
N THR A 454 6.57 -24.97 4.50
CA THR A 454 6.99 -24.03 5.52
C THR A 454 8.06 -24.62 6.44
N THR A 455 9.15 -23.87 6.65
CA THR A 455 10.27 -24.23 7.53
C THR A 455 10.37 -23.24 8.70
N LEU A 456 11.24 -23.50 9.67
CA LEU A 456 11.45 -22.64 10.84
C LEU A 456 12.56 -21.60 10.65
N THR A 457 13.56 -21.91 9.83
CA THR A 457 14.73 -21.05 9.64
C THR A 457 15.08 -20.84 8.17
N LYS A 458 15.75 -19.72 7.88
CA LYS A 458 16.26 -19.37 6.56
C LYS A 458 17.18 -20.46 6.00
N ARG A 459 18.14 -20.89 6.82
CA ARG A 459 19.08 -21.93 6.45
C ARG A 459 18.38 -23.26 6.09
N MET A 460 17.39 -23.68 6.90
CA MET A 460 16.63 -24.91 6.62
C MET A 460 15.87 -24.81 5.29
N ALA A 461 15.30 -23.62 4.98
CA ALA A 461 14.62 -23.43 3.71
C ALA A 461 15.59 -23.46 2.52
N GLU A 462 16.77 -22.86 2.65
CA GLU A 462 17.84 -22.87 1.64
C GLU A 462 18.35 -24.29 1.40
N ASP A 463 18.77 -24.98 2.47
CA ASP A 463 19.27 -26.35 2.40
C ASP A 463 18.24 -27.33 1.76
N LEU A 464 16.96 -27.17 2.13
CA LEU A 464 15.87 -27.99 1.56
C LEU A 464 15.64 -27.67 0.08
N THR A 465 15.70 -26.42 -0.30
CA THR A 465 15.53 -25.98 -1.69
C THR A 465 16.64 -26.56 -2.57
N ASP A 466 17.88 -26.49 -2.12
CA ASP A 466 19.02 -27.01 -2.86
C ASP A 466 18.94 -28.55 -2.99
N TYR A 467 18.59 -29.23 -1.92
CA TYR A 467 18.36 -30.68 -1.96
C TYR A 467 17.25 -31.09 -2.94
N MET A 468 16.12 -30.35 -2.94
CA MET A 468 15.03 -30.61 -3.89
C MET A 468 15.44 -30.38 -5.35
N ARG A 469 16.28 -29.38 -5.63
CA ARG A 469 16.84 -29.16 -6.97
C ARG A 469 17.74 -30.32 -7.40
N GLU A 470 18.62 -30.83 -6.50
CA GLU A 470 19.49 -31.94 -6.77
C GLU A 470 18.73 -33.23 -7.14
N VAL A 471 17.57 -33.46 -6.52
CA VAL A 471 16.69 -34.59 -6.83
C VAL A 471 15.73 -34.33 -7.98
N GLY A 472 15.88 -33.20 -8.71
CA GLY A 472 15.17 -32.89 -9.95
C GLY A 472 13.77 -32.29 -9.76
N ILE A 473 13.45 -31.70 -8.62
CA ILE A 473 12.18 -30.99 -8.37
C ILE A 473 12.32 -29.52 -8.76
N ARG A 474 11.34 -28.98 -9.52
CA ARG A 474 11.26 -27.55 -9.86
C ARG A 474 10.80 -26.75 -8.62
N VAL A 475 11.74 -26.17 -7.90
CA VAL A 475 11.52 -25.51 -6.62
C VAL A 475 12.12 -24.11 -6.58
N ARG A 476 11.42 -23.17 -5.93
CA ARG A 476 11.95 -21.85 -5.55
C ARG A 476 11.83 -21.64 -4.05
N TYR A 477 12.72 -20.78 -3.54
CA TYR A 477 12.72 -20.31 -2.17
C TYR A 477 12.22 -18.88 -2.11
N LEU A 478 11.38 -18.57 -1.11
CA LEU A 478 10.88 -17.22 -0.85
C LEU A 478 11.34 -16.77 0.53
N HIS A 479 12.18 -15.74 0.58
CA HIS A 479 12.70 -15.16 1.83
C HIS A 479 12.18 -13.75 2.09
N SER A 480 12.46 -13.24 3.31
CA SER A 480 11.97 -11.93 3.77
C SER A 480 12.57 -10.74 3.02
N ASP A 481 13.73 -10.94 2.38
CA ASP A 481 14.50 -9.86 1.75
C ASP A 481 14.15 -9.68 0.25
N VAL A 482 13.25 -10.54 -0.27
CA VAL A 482 12.71 -10.43 -1.64
C VAL A 482 11.78 -9.22 -1.70
N ASP A 483 12.00 -8.34 -2.65
CA ASP A 483 11.16 -7.17 -2.83
C ASP A 483 9.73 -7.52 -3.31
N THR A 484 8.84 -6.54 -3.30
CA THR A 484 7.43 -6.75 -3.63
C THR A 484 7.22 -7.13 -5.09
N LEU A 485 8.05 -6.64 -6.00
CA LEU A 485 7.96 -6.92 -7.44
C LEU A 485 8.44 -8.35 -7.74
N GLU A 486 9.65 -8.70 -7.28
CA GLU A 486 10.21 -10.05 -7.43
C GLU A 486 9.29 -11.11 -6.82
N ARG A 487 8.67 -10.79 -5.69
CA ARG A 487 7.70 -11.68 -5.05
C ARG A 487 6.46 -11.90 -5.91
N SER A 488 5.93 -10.86 -6.51
CA SER A 488 4.79 -10.95 -7.44
C SER A 488 5.14 -11.79 -8.67
N GLU A 489 6.39 -11.69 -9.15
CA GLU A 489 6.91 -12.51 -10.24
C GLU A 489 7.03 -13.98 -9.83
N ILE A 490 7.54 -14.29 -8.63
CA ILE A 490 7.63 -15.67 -8.11
C ILE A 490 6.23 -16.30 -8.06
N ILE A 491 5.23 -15.58 -7.56
CA ILE A 491 3.84 -16.07 -7.49
C ILE A 491 3.28 -16.30 -8.89
N ARG A 492 3.50 -15.37 -9.80
CA ARG A 492 3.07 -15.48 -11.21
C ARG A 492 3.73 -16.69 -11.89
N ASP A 493 5.02 -16.86 -11.73
CA ASP A 493 5.78 -17.96 -12.32
C ASP A 493 5.30 -19.33 -11.82
N MET A 494 4.96 -19.44 -10.52
CA MET A 494 4.36 -20.65 -9.96
C MET A 494 3.01 -20.95 -10.64
N ARG A 495 2.16 -19.95 -10.83
CA ARG A 495 0.86 -20.08 -11.50
C ARG A 495 0.97 -20.36 -13.01
N LEU A 496 2.05 -19.87 -13.64
CA LEU A 496 2.37 -20.13 -15.05
C LEU A 496 3.12 -21.45 -15.29
N ASP A 497 3.22 -22.31 -14.27
CA ASP A 497 3.86 -23.62 -14.36
C ASP A 497 5.38 -23.58 -14.61
N VAL A 498 6.06 -22.50 -14.26
CA VAL A 498 7.53 -22.40 -14.35
C VAL A 498 8.19 -23.29 -13.30
N PHE A 499 7.62 -23.39 -12.10
CA PHE A 499 8.04 -24.27 -11.04
C PHE A 499 6.83 -24.79 -10.23
N ASP A 500 7.05 -25.84 -9.41
CA ASP A 500 5.96 -26.56 -8.73
C ASP A 500 5.94 -26.39 -7.23
N VAL A 501 7.10 -26.13 -6.62
CA VAL A 501 7.27 -26.12 -5.16
C VAL A 501 7.78 -24.77 -4.70
N LEU A 502 7.09 -24.18 -3.73
CA LEU A 502 7.53 -22.96 -3.06
C LEU A 502 7.89 -23.29 -1.61
N VAL A 503 9.13 -23.01 -1.23
CA VAL A 503 9.64 -23.17 0.14
C VAL A 503 9.78 -21.80 0.79
N GLY A 504 9.40 -21.66 2.04
CA GLY A 504 9.61 -20.42 2.78
C GLY A 504 9.41 -20.55 4.28
N ILE A 505 9.81 -19.53 5.04
CA ILE A 505 9.72 -19.52 6.50
C ILE A 505 8.35 -19.06 6.96
N ASN A 506 7.97 -17.88 6.55
CA ASN A 506 6.72 -17.22 6.92
C ASN A 506 6.00 -16.77 5.65
N LEU A 507 5.37 -17.71 4.99
CA LEU A 507 4.59 -17.47 3.78
C LEU A 507 3.23 -16.82 4.06
N LEU A 508 2.95 -16.53 5.35
CA LEU A 508 1.65 -15.99 5.80
C LEU A 508 1.53 -14.48 5.60
N ARG A 509 2.65 -13.75 5.64
CA ARG A 509 2.64 -12.28 5.74
C ARG A 509 2.03 -11.58 4.54
N GLU A 510 1.79 -12.30 3.42
CA GLU A 510 1.50 -11.60 2.17
C GLU A 510 0.61 -12.44 1.29
N GLY A 511 -0.64 -12.15 1.31
CA GLY A 511 -1.70 -12.45 0.34
C GLY A 511 -1.45 -13.51 -0.76
N LEU A 512 -0.78 -14.63 -0.43
CA LEU A 512 -0.57 -15.74 -1.37
C LEU A 512 -1.93 -16.31 -1.75
N ASP A 513 -2.49 -15.83 -2.86
CA ASP A 513 -3.71 -16.32 -3.45
C ASP A 513 -3.40 -17.23 -4.65
N ILE A 514 -3.02 -18.48 -4.37
CA ILE A 514 -2.67 -19.48 -5.38
C ILE A 514 -3.67 -20.63 -5.29
N PRO A 515 -4.75 -20.62 -6.09
CA PRO A 515 -5.77 -21.68 -6.07
C PRO A 515 -5.24 -23.07 -6.50
N GLU A 516 -4.10 -23.09 -7.15
CA GLU A 516 -3.45 -24.28 -7.68
C GLU A 516 -2.73 -25.11 -6.60
N ILE A 517 -2.62 -24.61 -5.35
CA ILE A 517 -1.99 -25.34 -4.24
C ILE A 517 -2.91 -26.48 -3.78
N THR A 518 -2.40 -27.69 -3.84
CA THR A 518 -3.06 -28.92 -3.35
C THR A 518 -2.44 -29.45 -2.07
N LEU A 519 -1.12 -29.27 -1.88
CA LEU A 519 -0.43 -29.71 -0.68
C LEU A 519 0.24 -28.53 0.04
N VAL A 520 -0.01 -28.45 1.34
CA VAL A 520 0.76 -27.61 2.25
C VAL A 520 1.48 -28.50 3.25
N ALA A 521 2.81 -28.44 3.30
CA ALA A 521 3.62 -29.21 4.24
C ALA A 521 4.24 -28.27 5.29
N ILE A 522 4.05 -28.61 6.55
CA ILE A 522 4.57 -27.84 7.70
C ILE A 522 5.60 -28.70 8.41
N LEU A 523 6.89 -28.36 8.24
CA LEU A 523 7.98 -29.05 8.90
C LEU A 523 8.12 -28.61 10.35
N ASP A 524 8.51 -29.54 11.25
CA ASP A 524 8.70 -29.27 12.67
C ASP A 524 7.50 -28.49 13.27
N ALA A 525 6.30 -28.99 13.05
CA ALA A 525 5.07 -28.31 13.49
C ALA A 525 4.92 -28.27 15.02
N ASP A 526 5.62 -29.17 15.75
CA ASP A 526 5.63 -29.26 17.21
C ASP A 526 6.65 -28.30 17.89
N LYS A 527 7.41 -27.54 17.15
CA LYS A 527 8.31 -26.52 17.70
C LYS A 527 7.53 -25.24 17.99
N GLU A 528 6.91 -25.19 19.17
CA GLU A 528 6.10 -24.03 19.57
C GLU A 528 6.86 -22.71 19.46
N GLY A 529 6.17 -21.67 19.01
CA GLY A 529 6.68 -20.34 18.80
C GLY A 529 5.78 -19.54 17.85
N PHE A 530 6.17 -18.32 17.55
CA PHE A 530 5.39 -17.42 16.70
C PHE A 530 4.98 -18.04 15.35
N LEU A 531 5.89 -18.79 14.70
CA LEU A 531 5.65 -19.44 13.40
C LEU A 531 4.79 -20.71 13.49
N ARG A 532 4.53 -21.23 14.67
CA ARG A 532 3.75 -22.45 14.94
C ARG A 532 2.66 -22.20 15.97
N SER A 533 2.28 -20.94 16.18
CA SER A 533 1.09 -20.56 16.96
C SER A 533 -0.17 -21.07 16.26
N GLU A 534 -1.25 -21.19 17.01
CA GLU A 534 -2.59 -21.53 16.49
C GLU A 534 -2.96 -20.70 15.27
N THR A 535 -2.86 -19.36 15.38
CA THR A 535 -3.13 -18.41 14.29
C THR A 535 -2.28 -18.70 13.05
N SER A 536 -0.96 -18.88 13.23
CA SER A 536 -0.04 -19.21 12.14
C SER A 536 -0.39 -20.52 11.45
N LEU A 537 -0.73 -21.54 12.21
CA LEU A 537 -1.14 -22.85 11.67
C LEU A 537 -2.43 -22.76 10.88
N ILE A 538 -3.49 -22.15 11.43
CA ILE A 538 -4.77 -21.95 10.74
C ILE A 538 -4.59 -21.17 9.43
N GLN A 539 -3.80 -20.10 9.44
CA GLN A 539 -3.50 -19.31 8.25
C GLN A 539 -2.75 -20.11 7.18
N THR A 540 -1.78 -20.93 7.60
CA THR A 540 -1.00 -21.79 6.69
C THR A 540 -1.89 -22.88 6.09
N VAL A 541 -2.69 -23.56 6.91
CA VAL A 541 -3.67 -24.56 6.49
C VAL A 541 -4.66 -23.98 5.48
N GLY A 542 -5.14 -22.76 5.71
CA GLY A 542 -6.05 -22.05 4.85
C GLY A 542 -5.54 -21.79 3.41
N ARG A 543 -4.23 -21.90 3.16
CA ARG A 543 -3.67 -21.79 1.80
C ARG A 543 -4.10 -22.93 0.88
N ALA A 544 -4.34 -24.14 1.41
CA ALA A 544 -4.87 -25.28 0.65
C ALA A 544 -6.40 -25.30 0.53
N ALA A 545 -7.12 -24.40 1.21
CA ALA A 545 -8.59 -24.38 1.26
C ALA A 545 -9.28 -23.87 -0.03
N ARG A 546 -8.50 -23.48 -1.05
CA ARG A 546 -9.02 -22.99 -2.35
C ARG A 546 -9.08 -24.07 -3.42
N ASN A 547 -8.58 -25.24 -3.11
CA ASN A 547 -8.58 -26.40 -3.99
C ASN A 547 -9.43 -27.53 -3.39
N ALA A 548 -10.27 -28.17 -4.21
CA ALA A 548 -11.12 -29.25 -3.75
C ALA A 548 -10.32 -30.49 -3.29
N GLU A 549 -9.10 -30.66 -3.81
CA GLU A 549 -8.16 -31.74 -3.44
C GLU A 549 -7.13 -31.28 -2.39
N GLY A 550 -7.31 -30.07 -1.82
CA GLY A 550 -6.39 -29.48 -0.86
C GLY A 550 -6.24 -30.34 0.42
N HIS A 551 -4.99 -30.58 0.82
CA HIS A 551 -4.66 -31.28 2.06
C HIS A 551 -3.38 -30.73 2.68
N VAL A 552 -3.16 -31.02 3.97
CA VAL A 552 -2.05 -30.51 4.76
C VAL A 552 -1.35 -31.65 5.48
N ILE A 553 -0.04 -31.63 5.49
CA ILE A 553 0.81 -32.54 6.28
C ILE A 553 1.55 -31.71 7.32
N MET A 554 1.36 -32.05 8.59
CA MET A 554 2.15 -31.51 9.71
C MET A 554 3.14 -32.57 10.19
N TYR A 555 4.43 -32.29 10.09
CA TYR A 555 5.45 -33.17 10.65
C TYR A 555 5.71 -32.80 12.10
N ALA A 556 5.38 -33.71 13.01
CA ALA A 556 5.46 -33.50 14.45
C ALA A 556 5.53 -34.83 15.18
N ASP A 557 6.38 -34.91 16.23
CA ASP A 557 6.45 -36.08 17.10
C ASP A 557 5.43 -35.98 18.26
N THR A 558 5.01 -34.76 18.59
CA THR A 558 3.99 -34.51 19.62
C THR A 558 2.99 -33.47 19.12
N ILE A 559 1.71 -33.68 19.44
CA ILE A 559 0.67 -32.69 19.14
C ILE A 559 0.68 -31.65 20.26
N THR A 560 1.11 -30.44 19.96
CA THR A 560 1.11 -29.32 20.90
C THR A 560 -0.28 -28.73 21.08
N ASP A 561 -0.47 -27.87 22.08
CA ASP A 561 -1.78 -27.23 22.30
C ASP A 561 -2.18 -26.31 21.14
N SER A 562 -1.21 -25.60 20.54
CA SER A 562 -1.45 -24.78 19.33
C SER A 562 -1.88 -25.63 18.12
N MET A 563 -1.21 -26.77 17.90
CA MET A 563 -1.62 -27.72 16.85
C MET A 563 -3.01 -28.29 17.11
N ARG A 564 -3.33 -28.70 18.35
CA ARG A 564 -4.63 -29.26 18.71
C ARG A 564 -5.74 -28.28 18.40
N ARG A 565 -5.62 -27.03 18.86
CA ARG A 565 -6.64 -25.99 18.61
C ARG A 565 -6.79 -25.72 17.11
N ALA A 566 -5.69 -25.64 16.35
CA ALA A 566 -5.74 -25.43 14.91
C ALA A 566 -6.40 -26.60 14.16
N ILE A 567 -6.14 -27.83 14.56
CA ILE A 567 -6.76 -29.04 13.99
C ILE A 567 -8.25 -29.07 14.32
N ASP A 568 -8.62 -28.92 15.60
CA ASP A 568 -10.00 -28.97 16.05
C ASP A 568 -10.85 -27.89 15.35
N GLU A 569 -10.34 -26.66 15.22
CA GLU A 569 -11.04 -25.58 14.53
C GLU A 569 -11.18 -25.85 13.02
N THR A 570 -10.15 -26.39 12.38
CA THR A 570 -10.21 -26.76 10.96
C THR A 570 -11.25 -27.86 10.72
N GLU A 571 -11.31 -28.86 11.60
CA GLU A 571 -12.30 -29.94 11.54
C GLU A 571 -13.72 -29.43 11.79
N ARG A 572 -13.91 -28.51 12.77
CA ARG A 572 -15.20 -27.85 13.02
C ARG A 572 -15.72 -27.14 11.77
N ARG A 573 -14.87 -26.30 11.15
CA ARG A 573 -15.19 -25.55 9.94
C ARG A 573 -15.53 -26.49 8.77
N ARG A 574 -14.73 -27.56 8.62
CA ARG A 574 -14.95 -28.58 7.60
C ARG A 574 -16.30 -29.28 7.76
N ALA A 575 -16.65 -29.68 8.99
CA ALA A 575 -17.92 -30.34 9.28
C ALA A 575 -19.13 -29.43 8.99
N LEU A 576 -19.06 -28.14 9.38
CA LEU A 576 -20.13 -27.18 9.08
C LEU A 576 -20.32 -26.97 7.58
N GLN A 577 -19.25 -26.79 6.83
CA GLN A 577 -19.32 -26.67 5.38
C GLN A 577 -19.86 -27.91 4.71
N GLN A 578 -19.45 -29.09 5.16
CA GLN A 578 -19.94 -30.37 4.62
C GLN A 578 -21.44 -30.52 4.86
N ALA A 579 -21.92 -30.29 6.07
CA ALA A 579 -23.34 -30.32 6.39
C ALA A 579 -24.18 -29.37 5.53
N TYR A 580 -23.64 -28.13 5.33
CA TYR A 580 -24.28 -27.15 4.45
C TYR A 580 -24.35 -27.65 2.99
N ASN A 581 -23.24 -28.17 2.46
CA ASN A 581 -23.19 -28.72 1.10
C ASN A 581 -24.20 -29.84 0.88
N GLU A 582 -24.27 -30.78 1.84
CA GLU A 582 -25.24 -31.90 1.80
C GLU A 582 -26.69 -31.40 1.82
N ALA A 583 -27.00 -30.42 2.69
CA ALA A 583 -28.34 -29.85 2.79
C ALA A 583 -28.80 -29.12 1.52
N HIS A 584 -27.86 -28.52 0.78
CA HIS A 584 -28.14 -27.67 -0.39
C HIS A 584 -27.76 -28.36 -1.72
N GLY A 585 -27.24 -29.59 -1.70
CA GLY A 585 -26.83 -30.32 -2.90
C GLY A 585 -25.65 -29.68 -3.63
N ILE A 586 -24.72 -29.00 -2.90
CA ILE A 586 -23.59 -28.30 -3.48
C ILE A 586 -22.41 -29.26 -3.62
N THR A 587 -21.82 -29.30 -4.82
CA THR A 587 -20.57 -30.03 -5.07
C THR A 587 -19.41 -29.04 -5.02
N PRO A 588 -18.39 -29.28 -4.18
CA PRO A 588 -17.20 -28.41 -4.10
C PRO A 588 -16.52 -28.21 -5.46
N GLN A 589 -16.23 -27.00 -5.81
CA GLN A 589 -15.53 -26.65 -7.06
C GLN A 589 -14.29 -25.80 -6.79
N THR A 590 -13.15 -26.24 -7.34
CA THR A 590 -11.89 -25.48 -7.26
C THR A 590 -12.05 -24.11 -7.93
N ILE A 591 -11.60 -23.07 -7.25
CA ILE A 591 -11.65 -21.70 -7.75
C ILE A 591 -10.67 -21.57 -8.94
N LYS A 592 -11.18 -21.14 -10.10
CA LYS A 592 -10.36 -20.78 -11.25
C LYS A 592 -10.27 -19.26 -11.34
N LYS A 593 -9.12 -18.69 -10.99
CA LYS A 593 -8.84 -17.27 -11.19
C LYS A 593 -7.94 -17.08 -12.41
N ALA A 594 -8.29 -16.16 -13.30
CA ALA A 594 -7.36 -15.73 -14.34
C ALA A 594 -6.07 -15.18 -13.67
N VAL A 595 -4.91 -15.45 -14.27
CA VAL A 595 -3.65 -14.83 -13.86
C VAL A 595 -3.78 -13.36 -14.28
N ARG A 596 -4.32 -12.51 -13.40
CA ARG A 596 -4.33 -11.06 -13.64
C ARG A 596 -2.91 -10.56 -13.41
N ASP A 597 -2.38 -9.82 -14.36
CA ASP A 597 -1.15 -9.06 -14.15
C ASP A 597 -1.42 -7.96 -13.12
N LEU A 598 -1.15 -8.25 -11.84
CA LEU A 598 -1.02 -7.21 -10.80
C LEU A 598 0.08 -6.20 -11.17
N ILE A 599 0.93 -6.56 -12.11
CA ILE A 599 1.99 -5.75 -12.71
C ILE A 599 1.43 -4.67 -13.66
N SER A 600 0.19 -4.76 -14.16
CA SER A 600 -0.33 -3.73 -15.07
C SER A 600 -0.53 -2.39 -14.38
N ILE A 601 -0.87 -2.36 -13.11
CA ILE A 601 -0.96 -1.10 -12.33
C ILE A 601 0.44 -0.53 -12.03
N THR A 602 1.48 -1.38 -11.99
CA THR A 602 2.88 -0.97 -11.77
C THR A 602 3.71 -0.91 -13.05
N LYS A 603 3.30 -1.57 -14.14
CA LYS A 603 4.04 -1.60 -15.41
C LYS A 603 3.72 -0.47 -16.39
N GLU A 604 2.62 0.27 -16.19
CA GLU A 604 2.39 1.50 -16.98
C GLU A 604 3.37 2.63 -16.61
N ILE A 605 4.25 2.42 -15.62
CA ILE A 605 5.13 3.46 -15.05
C ILE A 605 6.62 3.21 -15.29
N LYS A 606 7.02 2.19 -16.03
CA LYS A 606 8.40 2.19 -16.54
C LYS A 606 8.41 2.96 -17.86
N PRO A 607 9.19 4.08 -17.95
CA PRO A 607 9.59 4.59 -19.24
C PRO A 607 10.21 3.39 -19.96
N ALA A 608 9.84 3.19 -21.22
CA ALA A 608 10.23 2.04 -22.03
C ALA A 608 11.72 1.68 -21.79
N GLU A 609 11.98 0.81 -20.83
CA GLU A 609 13.17 -0.03 -20.90
C GLU A 609 13.03 -0.70 -22.26
N THR A 610 13.95 -0.41 -23.13
CA THR A 610 14.11 -1.10 -24.41
C THR A 610 14.23 -2.57 -24.09
N ALA A 611 13.08 -3.26 -24.00
CA ALA A 611 13.06 -4.69 -23.97
C ALA A 611 13.82 -5.12 -25.24
N PHE A 612 14.97 -5.75 -25.03
CA PHE A 612 15.69 -6.32 -26.14
C PHE A 612 14.75 -7.37 -26.75
N GLU A 613 14.54 -7.31 -28.06
CA GLU A 613 13.70 -8.29 -28.77
C GLU A 613 14.19 -9.74 -28.59
N LYS A 614 15.41 -9.91 -28.06
CA LYS A 614 16.04 -11.18 -27.67
C LYS A 614 16.87 -10.99 -26.41
N ASP A 615 16.89 -12.00 -25.54
CA ASP A 615 17.76 -12.05 -24.37
C ASP A 615 19.25 -11.96 -24.81
N PRO A 616 20.03 -11.01 -24.29
CA PRO A 616 21.44 -10.85 -24.63
C PRO A 616 22.28 -12.14 -24.46
N GLU A 617 21.98 -12.98 -23.48
CA GLU A 617 22.64 -14.27 -23.25
C GLU A 617 22.34 -15.31 -24.34
N SER A 618 21.26 -15.13 -25.10
CA SER A 618 20.86 -15.99 -26.22
C SER A 618 21.29 -15.47 -27.59
N MET A 619 21.98 -14.32 -27.64
CA MET A 619 22.42 -13.68 -28.89
C MET A 619 23.72 -14.27 -29.39
N SER A 620 23.82 -14.37 -30.70
CA SER A 620 25.10 -14.66 -31.38
C SER A 620 26.06 -13.46 -31.27
N ARG A 621 27.37 -13.71 -31.33
CA ARG A 621 28.39 -12.68 -31.25
C ARG A 621 28.13 -11.45 -32.17
N PRO A 622 27.77 -11.61 -33.44
CA PRO A 622 27.46 -10.47 -34.34
C PRO A 622 26.23 -9.69 -33.88
N GLU A 623 25.22 -10.35 -33.33
CA GLU A 623 24.01 -9.70 -32.77
C GLU A 623 24.34 -8.89 -31.51
N LEU A 624 25.19 -9.42 -30.63
CA LEU A 624 25.64 -8.75 -29.43
C LEU A 624 26.54 -7.52 -29.74
N GLU A 625 27.45 -7.63 -30.70
CA GLU A 625 28.26 -6.50 -31.18
C GLU A 625 27.41 -5.37 -31.76
N LYS A 626 26.37 -5.71 -32.49
CA LYS A 626 25.40 -4.73 -33.04
C LYS A 626 24.61 -4.05 -31.92
N LEU A 627 24.17 -4.81 -30.95
CA LEU A 627 23.46 -4.29 -29.77
C LEU A 627 24.34 -3.31 -28.97
N ILE A 628 25.60 -3.65 -28.73
CA ILE A 628 26.57 -2.77 -28.06
C ILE A 628 26.76 -1.45 -28.84
N ALA A 629 26.83 -1.52 -30.16
CA ALA A 629 26.95 -0.33 -30.97
C ALA A 629 25.70 0.57 -30.91
N ASP A 630 24.50 -0.02 -30.85
CA ASP A 630 23.25 0.72 -30.71
C ASP A 630 23.11 1.37 -29.33
N VAL A 631 23.43 0.64 -28.25
CA VAL A 631 23.45 1.19 -26.88
C VAL A 631 24.47 2.33 -26.77
N GLN A 632 25.65 2.17 -27.36
CA GLN A 632 26.66 3.23 -27.39
C GLN A 632 26.19 4.49 -28.14
N LYS A 633 25.43 4.32 -29.21
CA LYS A 633 24.86 5.45 -29.95
C LYS A 633 23.79 6.18 -29.16
N LYS A 634 22.92 5.44 -28.46
CA LYS A 634 21.90 5.98 -27.55
C LYS A 634 22.53 6.73 -26.39
N MET A 635 23.57 6.15 -25.75
CA MET A 635 24.34 6.78 -24.66
C MET A 635 24.94 8.13 -25.10
N LYS A 636 25.59 8.17 -26.28
CA LYS A 636 26.16 9.42 -26.80
C LYS A 636 25.09 10.48 -27.12
N LYS A 637 23.92 10.05 -27.57
CA LYS A 637 22.77 10.92 -27.82
C LYS A 637 22.23 11.49 -26.51
N ALA A 638 22.00 10.67 -25.49
CA ALA A 638 21.57 11.11 -24.17
C ALA A 638 22.56 12.09 -23.52
N ALA A 639 23.87 11.82 -23.65
CA ALA A 639 24.90 12.75 -23.18
C ALA A 639 24.91 14.10 -23.94
N ALA A 640 24.65 14.10 -25.24
CA ALA A 640 24.55 15.31 -26.04
C ALA A 640 23.28 16.13 -25.70
N GLU A 641 22.22 15.48 -25.26
CA GLU A 641 20.97 16.09 -24.79
C GLU A 641 21.03 16.48 -23.29
N LEU A 642 22.22 16.41 -22.67
CA LEU A 642 22.48 16.71 -21.26
C LEU A 642 21.69 15.83 -20.25
N ASN A 643 21.14 14.71 -20.72
CA ASN A 643 20.50 13.72 -19.85
C ASN A 643 21.56 12.74 -19.34
N PHE A 644 22.28 13.17 -18.30
CA PHE A 644 23.43 12.43 -17.76
C PHE A 644 23.03 11.16 -17.03
N GLU A 645 21.81 11.09 -16.49
CA GLU A 645 21.27 9.91 -15.79
C GLU A 645 21.01 8.77 -16.78
N ALA A 646 20.26 9.03 -17.85
CA ALA A 646 20.06 8.07 -18.93
C ALA A 646 21.38 7.69 -19.64
N ALA A 647 22.34 8.62 -19.74
CA ALA A 647 23.66 8.31 -20.29
C ALA A 647 24.47 7.38 -19.38
N ALA A 648 24.34 7.50 -18.06
CA ALA A 648 25.00 6.63 -17.08
C ALA A 648 24.41 5.21 -17.12
N GLU A 649 23.09 5.06 -17.14
CA GLU A 649 22.41 3.75 -17.26
C GLU A 649 22.80 3.01 -18.55
N LEU A 650 22.79 3.71 -19.67
CA LEU A 650 23.19 3.14 -20.97
C LEU A 650 24.68 2.77 -20.98
N ARG A 651 25.53 3.49 -20.24
CA ARG A 651 26.96 3.13 -20.05
C ARG A 651 27.09 1.83 -19.29
N ASP A 652 26.34 1.67 -18.21
CA ASP A 652 26.40 0.51 -17.34
C ASP A 652 25.86 -0.74 -18.09
N GLN A 653 24.76 -0.62 -18.82
CA GLN A 653 24.27 -1.64 -19.75
C GLN A 653 25.34 -2.03 -20.81
N MET A 654 26.02 -1.06 -21.38
CA MET A 654 27.09 -1.33 -22.35
C MET A 654 28.27 -2.08 -21.74
N VAL A 655 28.60 -1.81 -20.49
CA VAL A 655 29.66 -2.52 -19.75
C VAL A 655 29.29 -3.97 -19.54
N ASP A 656 28.05 -4.27 -19.16
CA ASP A 656 27.58 -5.64 -18.93
C ASP A 656 27.47 -6.44 -20.24
N LEU A 657 26.97 -5.83 -21.31
CA LEU A 657 26.98 -6.46 -22.65
C LEU A 657 28.41 -6.75 -23.15
N LYS A 658 29.38 -5.90 -22.83
CA LYS A 658 30.81 -6.15 -23.18
C LYS A 658 31.42 -7.28 -22.35
N LYS A 659 31.01 -7.46 -21.08
CA LYS A 659 31.42 -8.63 -20.30
C LYS A 659 30.89 -9.92 -20.92
N LEU A 660 29.58 -9.95 -21.26
CA LEU A 660 28.96 -11.08 -21.95
C LEU A 660 29.70 -11.41 -23.26
N LEU A 661 30.07 -10.40 -24.04
CA LEU A 661 30.82 -10.59 -25.28
C LEU A 661 32.22 -11.17 -25.02
N ALA A 662 32.88 -10.77 -23.92
CA ALA A 662 34.20 -11.28 -23.54
C ALA A 662 34.12 -12.72 -23.00
N ASP A 663 33.01 -13.12 -22.36
CA ASP A 663 32.81 -14.49 -21.86
C ASP A 663 32.47 -15.49 -22.99
N MET A 664 32.22 -14.99 -24.21
CA MET A 664 32.02 -15.80 -25.43
C MET A 664 33.32 -16.13 -26.15
N ASP A 665 34.50 -15.59 -25.74
CA ASP A 665 35.84 -15.93 -26.19
C ASP A 665 36.43 -17.06 -25.36
#